data_089905b3a808ea4c2751bfaa7b9f0d23
#
_entry.id   089905b3a808ea4c2751bfaa7b9f0d23
#
_cell.length_a   1.000
_cell.length_b   1.000
_cell.length_c   1.000
_cell.angle_alpha   90.00
_cell.angle_beta   90.00
_cell.angle_gamma   90.00
#
_symmetry.space_group_name_H-M   'P 1'
#
loop_
_entity.id
_entity.type
_entity.pdbx_description
1 polymer ?
#
loop_
_entity_poly.entity_id
_entity_poly.type
_entity_poly.pdbx_seq_one_letter_code
_entity_poly.pdbx_strand_id
1 'polypeptide(L)'
;MKKQIIALGALLMISAVNAQMQYEPESDTLRIQQIEDINLHKTGNPNKARPMSSKSNLTMMENPQPISIVTHEIIEQQQAKQLSDVLQNVNGLYITSARGNSQDSFGGRGFNFGNDNIFKNGARVNSGVFPEVSGLERVEVLKGGNAMLYGNVAAGGVVNLITKKPRFDFGGSVGLSGGSWNSYKPTVDFYGPLTDKIAFRVNGAYETADSFRDVVESQKYYFNPSLIFNIGENSQLIIEADYLKNDFTPDFGIGSITNKDGSYALNNLLPRNAFVGTDWQFQNVEQATTGITFNHQFNDTWTLNAVASYQNYTKDYFSTERVQWSYDAADRLNWKRPLNRTYTEQNYTSLQVNLNGEIKTGNVNHKILVGTDGDYGTNDSYTYLNPSTGKTFGTSYLYGTNGAANGTIYLDDASTWISGAMPDAVKKDRNRIPTQRLGIYAQDFIELSDKFKVLAGLRWSYLENLDSEKKTFGQQNQPVKSGGTVDRALSPKAGLVYMANDNLSIFATYTNSFSANTGRDINDNSLKPSVIDQFELGIKKNFWNKAVALNLSIYQIENRKFYQTADFKADGTLNVDSSIKEFAGKMRSRGVELDLTGNPYPNLSIIAGASYNHSVYLDTPADFGYVENQRLVRTPATTANASVFYTLNNYVKGLKLGASVYFVGDRIAGWNDTKKTLLDRNGASRLLEVDDYLTAALSVGYDWKKFSVMGKVGNLFDAVNYNYHENYSVNPITPRNFYVTFTYKL
;
A
#
# COMPACT_ATOMS: atom_id res chain seq x y z
N MET A 1 6.36 -31.61 9.64
CA MET A 1 5.23 -30.74 9.30
C MET A 1 5.34 -30.07 7.92
N LYS A 2 6.51 -29.54 7.47
CA LYS A 2 6.68 -28.89 6.16
C LYS A 2 6.30 -29.77 4.93
N LYS A 3 6.45 -31.10 5.00
CA LYS A 3 6.10 -32.04 3.88
C LYS A 3 4.61 -32.42 3.82
N GLN A 4 3.85 -32.25 4.89
CA GLN A 4 2.44 -32.64 4.94
C GLN A 4 1.49 -31.54 4.46
N ILE A 5 1.88 -30.27 4.51
CA ILE A 5 1.07 -29.12 4.08
C ILE A 5 1.05 -29.01 2.55
N ILE A 6 2.16 -29.36 1.88
CA ILE A 6 2.23 -29.40 0.40
C ILE A 6 1.34 -30.52 -0.15
N ALA A 7 1.21 -31.63 0.57
CA ALA A 7 0.34 -32.74 0.17
C ALA A 7 -1.16 -32.43 0.30
N LEU A 8 -1.56 -31.60 1.28
CA LEU A 8 -2.97 -31.21 1.45
C LEU A 8 -3.43 -30.22 0.37
N GLY A 9 -2.56 -29.30 -0.05
CA GLY A 9 -2.81 -28.38 -1.17
C GLY A 9 -2.93 -29.13 -2.52
N ALA A 10 -2.13 -30.17 -2.72
CA ALA A 10 -2.16 -30.99 -3.93
C ALA A 10 -3.39 -31.93 -3.99
N LEU A 11 -3.87 -32.43 -2.85
CA LEU A 11 -5.06 -33.28 -2.79
C LEU A 11 -6.35 -32.50 -3.09
N LEU A 12 -6.46 -31.25 -2.70
CA LEU A 12 -7.60 -30.40 -3.04
C LEU A 12 -7.66 -30.03 -4.53
N MET A 13 -6.54 -30.04 -5.23
CA MET A 13 -6.51 -29.79 -6.67
C MET A 13 -6.87 -31.02 -7.52
N ILE A 14 -6.60 -32.23 -7.04
CA ILE A 14 -6.83 -33.48 -7.82
C ILE A 14 -8.31 -33.90 -7.81
N SER A 15 -9.06 -33.59 -6.75
CA SER A 15 -10.50 -33.90 -6.69
C SER A 15 -11.39 -32.98 -7.55
N ALA A 16 -10.87 -31.83 -8.03
CA ALA A 16 -11.62 -30.91 -8.87
C ALA A 16 -11.60 -31.23 -10.38
N VAL A 17 -10.78 -32.21 -10.81
CA VAL A 17 -10.53 -32.46 -12.24
C VAL A 17 -11.60 -33.31 -12.92
N ASN A 18 -12.46 -33.97 -12.16
CA ASN A 18 -13.41 -34.99 -12.73
C ASN A 18 -14.89 -34.56 -12.80
N ALA A 19 -15.23 -33.29 -12.59
CA ALA A 19 -16.60 -32.83 -12.76
C ALA A 19 -16.78 -32.08 -14.07
N GLN A 20 -17.19 -32.73 -15.13
CA GLN A 20 -17.74 -32.07 -16.31
C GLN A 20 -19.09 -31.46 -15.97
N MET A 21 -19.20 -30.12 -15.99
CA MET A 21 -20.47 -29.42 -15.90
C MET A 21 -20.88 -28.84 -17.25
N GLN A 22 -22.13 -29.14 -17.65
CA GLN A 22 -22.83 -28.40 -18.71
C GLN A 22 -23.17 -26.99 -18.18
N TYR A 23 -22.67 -25.96 -18.84
CA TYR A 23 -22.99 -24.56 -18.63
C TYR A 23 -24.04 -24.17 -19.67
N GLU A 24 -25.24 -23.78 -19.23
CA GLU A 24 -26.22 -23.11 -20.08
C GLU A 24 -25.86 -21.60 -20.12
N PRO A 25 -25.71 -21.00 -21.30
CA PRO A 25 -25.48 -19.57 -21.41
C PRO A 25 -26.78 -18.80 -21.18
N GLU A 26 -26.83 -17.93 -20.17
CA GLU A 26 -27.89 -16.92 -20.10
C GLU A 26 -27.87 -16.03 -21.34
N SER A 27 -29.02 -15.91 -21.98
CA SER A 27 -29.22 -15.12 -23.19
C SER A 27 -29.05 -13.62 -22.92
N ASP A 28 -28.06 -13.07 -23.55
CA ASP A 28 -27.72 -11.64 -23.55
C ASP A 28 -28.63 -10.87 -24.51
N THR A 29 -29.80 -10.48 -24.04
CA THR A 29 -30.71 -9.62 -24.80
C THR A 29 -31.19 -8.45 -23.94
N LEU A 30 -30.32 -7.48 -23.76
CA LEU A 30 -30.67 -6.07 -23.57
C LEU A 30 -29.40 -5.22 -23.81
N ARG A 31 -29.20 -4.78 -25.07
CA ARG A 31 -28.24 -3.71 -25.40
C ARG A 31 -28.81 -2.40 -24.84
N ILE A 32 -28.48 -2.08 -23.62
CA ILE A 32 -28.36 -0.70 -23.17
C ILE A 32 -26.86 -0.40 -23.30
N GLN A 33 -26.48 0.47 -24.20
CA GLN A 33 -25.14 1.04 -24.29
C GLN A 33 -24.88 1.81 -22.99
N GLN A 34 -24.40 1.12 -21.98
CA GLN A 34 -23.84 1.74 -20.79
C GLN A 34 -22.36 1.97 -21.05
N ILE A 35 -21.88 3.18 -20.79
CA ILE A 35 -20.46 3.52 -20.76
C ILE A 35 -19.77 2.45 -19.88
N GLU A 36 -18.73 1.79 -20.40
CA GLU A 36 -18.19 0.52 -19.87
C GLU A 36 -17.83 0.52 -18.38
N ASP A 37 -17.54 1.67 -17.78
CA ASP A 37 -17.26 1.80 -16.34
C ASP A 37 -18.41 1.37 -15.41
N ILE A 38 -19.66 1.34 -15.91
CA ILE A 38 -20.84 0.94 -15.10
C ILE A 38 -21.10 -0.57 -15.20
N ASN A 39 -20.62 -1.24 -16.24
CA ASN A 39 -20.81 -2.70 -16.41
C ASN A 39 -19.97 -3.56 -15.44
N LEU A 40 -19.00 -3.00 -14.71
CA LEU A 40 -18.19 -3.70 -13.74
C LEU A 40 -18.98 -4.22 -12.53
N HIS A 41 -20.16 -3.66 -12.26
CA HIS A 41 -21.02 -4.09 -11.15
C HIS A 41 -21.82 -5.37 -11.42
N LYS A 42 -21.92 -5.83 -12.68
CA LYS A 42 -22.69 -7.04 -13.05
C LYS A 42 -21.88 -8.33 -13.09
N THR A 43 -20.57 -8.26 -13.14
CA THR A 43 -19.72 -9.47 -13.23
C THR A 43 -18.92 -9.60 -11.96
N GLY A 44 -19.40 -10.33 -10.95
CA GLY A 44 -18.61 -10.72 -9.76
C GLY A 44 -17.35 -11.54 -10.08
N ASN A 45 -16.94 -11.59 -11.34
CA ASN A 45 -15.75 -12.28 -11.81
C ASN A 45 -14.64 -11.26 -12.16
N PRO A 46 -13.58 -11.15 -11.32
CA PRO A 46 -12.48 -10.21 -11.54
C PRO A 46 -11.74 -10.43 -12.87
N ASN A 47 -11.80 -11.62 -13.44
CA ASN A 47 -11.09 -11.98 -14.67
C ASN A 47 -11.77 -11.44 -15.94
N LYS A 48 -13.02 -10.99 -15.82
CA LYS A 48 -13.77 -10.31 -16.89
C LYS A 48 -13.68 -8.78 -16.82
N ALA A 49 -13.16 -8.24 -15.73
CA ALA A 49 -13.02 -6.80 -15.52
C ALA A 49 -11.91 -6.22 -16.40
N ARG A 50 -12.10 -4.99 -16.87
CA ARG A 50 -11.01 -4.17 -17.41
C ARG A 50 -10.37 -3.41 -16.25
N PRO A 51 -9.06 -3.53 -16.05
CA PRO A 51 -8.41 -2.86 -14.93
C PRO A 51 -8.27 -1.37 -15.19
N MET A 52 -8.80 -0.53 -14.30
CA MET A 52 -8.62 0.92 -14.37
C MET A 52 -7.16 1.33 -14.16
N SER A 53 -6.40 0.52 -13.45
CA SER A 53 -4.96 0.73 -13.23
C SER A 53 -4.12 0.69 -14.51
N SER A 54 -4.61 0.12 -15.61
CA SER A 54 -3.92 0.14 -16.91
C SER A 54 -4.11 1.45 -17.67
N LYS A 55 -5.07 2.30 -17.28
CA LYS A 55 -5.51 3.54 -17.99
C LYS A 55 -5.90 3.34 -19.45
N SER A 56 -5.90 2.12 -19.96
CA SER A 56 -6.15 1.75 -21.36
C SER A 56 -7.29 0.74 -21.46
N ASN A 57 -7.89 0.63 -22.64
CA ASN A 57 -8.96 -0.33 -22.93
C ASN A 57 -8.47 -1.78 -23.13
N LEU A 58 -7.25 -2.10 -22.70
CA LEU A 58 -6.71 -3.46 -22.79
C LEU A 58 -7.38 -4.41 -21.81
N THR A 59 -7.69 -5.60 -22.28
CA THR A 59 -8.16 -6.69 -21.43
C THR A 59 -7.02 -7.23 -20.55
N MET A 60 -7.36 -8.04 -19.54
CA MET A 60 -6.36 -8.69 -18.68
C MET A 60 -5.38 -9.57 -19.49
N MET A 61 -5.84 -10.21 -20.60
CA MET A 61 -5.03 -11.07 -21.43
C MET A 61 -4.09 -10.30 -22.38
N GLU A 62 -4.50 -9.13 -22.83
CA GLU A 62 -3.72 -8.27 -23.71
C GLU A 62 -2.66 -7.47 -22.96
N ASN A 63 -2.91 -7.16 -21.68
CA ASN A 63 -1.98 -6.35 -20.90
C ASN A 63 -0.69 -7.16 -20.59
N PRO A 64 0.50 -6.76 -21.09
CA PRO A 64 1.75 -7.49 -20.86
C PRO A 64 2.33 -7.21 -19.46
N GLN A 65 1.48 -7.23 -18.43
CA GLN A 65 1.88 -6.97 -17.04
C GLN A 65 0.90 -7.67 -16.08
N PRO A 66 1.37 -8.23 -14.96
CA PRO A 66 0.50 -8.81 -13.95
C PRO A 66 -0.32 -7.75 -13.24
N ILE A 67 -1.62 -8.00 -13.12
CA ILE A 67 -2.56 -7.19 -12.33
C ILE A 67 -3.33 -8.12 -11.43
N SER A 68 -3.35 -7.81 -10.14
CA SER A 68 -4.15 -8.52 -9.15
C SER A 68 -5.34 -7.65 -8.76
N ILE A 69 -6.53 -8.26 -8.67
CA ILE A 69 -7.77 -7.58 -8.29
C ILE A 69 -8.35 -8.30 -7.08
N VAL A 70 -8.58 -7.57 -5.99
CA VAL A 70 -9.31 -8.04 -4.81
C VAL A 70 -10.66 -7.34 -4.80
N THR A 71 -11.73 -8.12 -4.99
CA THR A 71 -13.09 -7.60 -5.14
C THR A 71 -13.75 -7.33 -3.79
N HIS A 72 -14.84 -6.55 -3.82
CA HIS A 72 -15.66 -6.25 -2.65
C HIS A 72 -16.16 -7.51 -1.95
N GLU A 73 -16.56 -8.56 -2.70
CA GLU A 73 -17.00 -9.83 -2.12
C GLU A 73 -15.92 -10.48 -1.26
N ILE A 74 -14.65 -10.46 -1.70
CA ILE A 74 -13.53 -10.98 -0.93
C ILE A 74 -13.31 -10.13 0.33
N ILE A 75 -13.36 -8.78 0.19
CA ILE A 75 -13.21 -7.84 1.31
C ILE A 75 -14.29 -8.11 2.38
N GLU A 76 -15.54 -8.29 1.98
CA GLU A 76 -16.65 -8.60 2.89
C GLU A 76 -16.52 -10.00 3.51
N GLN A 77 -16.26 -11.04 2.71
CA GLN A 77 -16.17 -12.42 3.19
C GLN A 77 -15.00 -12.64 4.15
N GLN A 78 -13.92 -11.88 3.95
CA GLN A 78 -12.78 -11.85 4.87
C GLN A 78 -13.02 -10.95 6.08
N GLN A 79 -14.09 -10.16 6.11
CA GLN A 79 -14.30 -9.11 7.11
C GLN A 79 -13.02 -8.27 7.29
N ALA A 80 -12.44 -7.81 6.15
CA ALA A 80 -11.24 -6.99 6.16
C ALA A 80 -11.55 -5.63 6.79
N LYS A 81 -10.71 -5.17 7.71
CA LYS A 81 -10.89 -3.90 8.43
C LYS A 81 -10.01 -2.78 7.89
N GLN A 82 -8.88 -3.12 7.35
CA GLN A 82 -7.88 -2.17 6.88
C GLN A 82 -7.25 -2.65 5.56
N LEU A 83 -6.58 -1.73 4.87
CA LEU A 83 -5.99 -2.03 3.56
C LEU A 83 -4.94 -3.15 3.61
N SER A 84 -4.21 -3.31 4.71
CA SER A 84 -3.28 -4.42 4.89
C SER A 84 -3.95 -5.78 4.85
N ASP A 85 -5.19 -5.90 5.39
CA ASP A 85 -5.97 -7.14 5.31
C ASP A 85 -6.34 -7.49 3.86
N VAL A 86 -6.61 -6.46 3.05
CA VAL A 86 -6.94 -6.64 1.62
C VAL A 86 -5.70 -7.02 0.83
N LEU A 87 -4.57 -6.34 1.07
CA LEU A 87 -3.33 -6.53 0.32
C LEU A 87 -2.63 -7.87 0.63
N GLN A 88 -2.93 -8.53 1.74
CA GLN A 88 -2.48 -9.92 2.01
C GLN A 88 -2.92 -10.92 0.93
N ASN A 89 -4.00 -10.63 0.19
CA ASN A 89 -4.46 -11.44 -0.93
C ASN A 89 -3.63 -11.24 -2.20
N VAL A 90 -2.79 -10.22 -2.24
CA VAL A 90 -1.95 -9.93 -3.39
C VAL A 90 -0.56 -10.49 -3.16
N ASN A 91 -0.28 -11.56 -3.87
CA ASN A 91 0.99 -12.25 -3.80
C ASN A 91 2.19 -11.34 -4.16
N GLY A 92 3.30 -11.47 -3.44
CA GLY A 92 4.49 -10.63 -3.59
C GLY A 92 4.43 -9.28 -2.90
N LEU A 93 3.27 -8.90 -2.29
CA LEU A 93 3.18 -7.75 -1.40
C LEU A 93 3.35 -8.17 0.07
N TYR A 94 3.92 -7.31 0.87
CA TYR A 94 4.19 -7.55 2.28
C TYR A 94 4.25 -6.23 3.06
N ILE A 95 4.03 -6.31 4.37
CA ILE A 95 4.19 -5.18 5.28
C ILE A 95 5.69 -5.00 5.54
N THR A 96 6.21 -3.80 5.27
CA THR A 96 7.61 -3.42 5.52
C THR A 96 7.80 -2.75 6.87
N SER A 97 6.77 -2.13 7.41
CA SER A 97 6.72 -1.64 8.78
C SER A 97 5.27 -1.48 9.22
N ALA A 98 5.01 -1.72 10.49
CA ALA A 98 3.76 -1.40 11.15
C ALA A 98 4.06 -0.54 12.39
N ARG A 99 3.17 0.38 12.71
CA ARG A 99 3.25 1.23 13.90
C ARG A 99 1.88 1.26 14.54
N GLY A 100 1.47 0.14 15.12
CA GLY A 100 0.23 -0.10 15.82
C GLY A 100 -0.97 0.70 15.30
N ASN A 101 -1.80 0.13 14.47
CA ASN A 101 -3.04 0.72 13.89
C ASN A 101 -2.91 2.05 13.13
N SER A 102 -1.69 2.62 13.04
CA SER A 102 -1.54 3.97 12.52
C SER A 102 -1.16 4.05 11.07
N GLN A 103 -0.22 3.25 10.65
CA GLN A 103 0.31 3.33 9.30
C GLN A 103 1.20 2.13 9.00
N ASP A 104 0.64 1.15 8.27
CA ASP A 104 1.46 0.12 7.66
C ASP A 104 2.14 0.69 6.41
N SER A 105 3.40 0.37 6.24
CA SER A 105 4.09 0.58 4.98
C SER A 105 4.16 -0.74 4.24
N PHE A 106 3.96 -0.70 2.94
CA PHE A 106 3.97 -1.88 2.10
C PHE A 106 5.22 -1.93 1.26
N GLY A 107 5.55 -3.10 0.80
CA GLY A 107 6.58 -3.33 -0.18
C GLY A 107 6.17 -4.41 -1.16
N GLY A 108 6.82 -4.41 -2.31
CA GLY A 108 6.69 -5.43 -3.33
C GLY A 108 7.97 -5.54 -4.13
N ARG A 109 8.36 -6.76 -4.48
CA ARG A 109 9.55 -7.02 -5.30
C ARG A 109 10.84 -6.36 -4.78
N GLY A 110 10.99 -6.17 -3.46
CA GLY A 110 12.15 -5.53 -2.83
C GLY A 110 12.10 -4.01 -2.74
N PHE A 111 11.01 -3.36 -3.19
CA PHE A 111 10.83 -1.91 -3.15
C PHE A 111 9.73 -1.52 -2.16
N ASN A 112 10.00 -0.52 -1.34
CA ASN A 112 8.99 0.05 -0.46
C ASN A 112 8.03 0.94 -1.26
N PHE A 113 6.75 0.85 -0.94
CA PHE A 113 5.73 1.75 -1.47
C PHE A 113 5.68 3.01 -0.59
N GLY A 114 5.86 4.16 -1.22
CA GLY A 114 5.53 5.43 -0.61
C GLY A 114 4.06 5.79 -0.81
N ASN A 115 3.65 6.94 -0.30
CA ASN A 115 2.34 7.52 -0.58
C ASN A 115 2.12 7.71 -2.09
N ASP A 116 3.18 7.93 -2.85
CA ASP A 116 3.16 8.08 -4.31
C ASP A 116 2.76 6.81 -5.08
N ASN A 117 2.70 5.65 -4.43
CA ASN A 117 2.27 4.39 -5.05
C ASN A 117 0.79 4.07 -4.85
N ILE A 118 0.05 4.92 -4.12
CA ILE A 118 -1.38 4.73 -3.83
C ILE A 118 -2.18 5.73 -4.67
N PHE A 119 -3.16 5.19 -5.40
CA PHE A 119 -4.07 5.94 -6.27
C PHE A 119 -5.51 5.64 -5.86
N LYS A 120 -6.41 6.57 -6.17
CA LYS A 120 -7.85 6.41 -5.96
C LYS A 120 -8.58 6.74 -7.26
N ASN A 121 -9.36 5.80 -7.78
CA ASN A 121 -10.05 5.92 -9.06
C ASN A 121 -9.11 6.34 -10.22
N GLY A 122 -7.87 5.85 -10.21
CA GLY A 122 -6.84 6.14 -11.21
C GLY A 122 -6.10 7.45 -11.02
N ALA A 123 -6.56 8.35 -10.16
CA ALA A 123 -5.88 9.60 -9.83
C ALA A 123 -4.94 9.44 -8.63
N ARG A 124 -3.82 10.16 -8.65
CA ARG A 124 -2.88 10.19 -7.52
C ARG A 124 -3.55 10.83 -6.30
N VAL A 125 -3.38 10.23 -5.15
CA VAL A 125 -3.77 10.77 -3.86
C VAL A 125 -2.56 10.79 -2.92
N ASN A 126 -2.50 11.77 -2.07
CA ASN A 126 -1.49 11.80 -1.01
C ASN A 126 -2.09 11.14 0.24
N SER A 127 -1.94 9.82 0.33
CA SER A 127 -2.55 9.05 1.41
C SER A 127 -1.61 8.95 2.61
N GLY A 128 -1.74 9.89 3.54
CA GLY A 128 -1.06 9.85 4.85
C GLY A 128 -1.80 9.05 5.91
N VAL A 129 -2.94 8.45 5.57
CA VAL A 129 -3.80 7.69 6.46
C VAL A 129 -4.32 6.44 5.74
N PHE A 130 -4.67 5.39 6.50
CA PHE A 130 -5.32 4.20 5.94
C PHE A 130 -6.67 4.53 5.36
N PRO A 131 -6.91 4.24 4.07
CA PRO A 131 -8.24 4.35 3.49
C PRO A 131 -9.22 3.40 4.19
N GLU A 132 -10.46 3.83 4.34
CA GLU A 132 -11.54 2.96 4.82
C GLU A 132 -11.93 1.97 3.73
N VAL A 133 -11.94 0.68 4.07
CA VAL A 133 -12.16 -0.38 3.07
C VAL A 133 -13.64 -0.65 2.78
N SER A 134 -14.56 -0.28 3.65
CA SER A 134 -16.00 -0.49 3.45
C SER A 134 -16.57 0.30 2.27
N GLY A 135 -15.93 1.42 1.92
CA GLY A 135 -16.27 2.25 0.75
C GLY A 135 -15.64 1.77 -0.57
N LEU A 136 -14.85 0.67 -0.57
CA LEU A 136 -14.17 0.19 -1.76
C LEU A 136 -15.00 -0.86 -2.51
N GLU A 137 -15.04 -0.73 -3.82
CA GLU A 137 -15.59 -1.74 -4.74
C GLU A 137 -14.54 -2.82 -5.02
N ARG A 138 -13.28 -2.43 -5.17
CA ARG A 138 -12.16 -3.33 -5.35
C ARG A 138 -10.83 -2.60 -5.13
N VAL A 139 -9.79 -3.38 -4.93
CA VAL A 139 -8.40 -2.93 -4.94
C VAL A 139 -7.68 -3.58 -6.11
N GLU A 140 -7.06 -2.78 -6.95
CA GLU A 140 -6.24 -3.24 -8.06
C GLU A 140 -4.76 -2.98 -7.76
N VAL A 141 -3.92 -3.98 -7.99
CA VAL A 141 -2.47 -3.85 -7.85
C VAL A 141 -1.81 -4.16 -9.18
N LEU A 142 -1.21 -3.13 -9.77
CA LEU A 142 -0.41 -3.24 -10.98
C LEU A 142 1.04 -3.44 -10.56
N LYS A 143 1.56 -4.67 -10.71
CA LYS A 143 2.87 -5.07 -10.19
C LYS A 143 4.01 -4.55 -11.06
N GLY A 144 5.15 -4.24 -10.45
CA GLY A 144 6.39 -3.85 -11.13
C GLY A 144 6.48 -2.38 -11.52
N GLY A 145 7.37 -2.07 -12.49
CA GLY A 145 7.66 -0.73 -12.96
C GLY A 145 6.50 -0.08 -13.72
N ASN A 146 6.05 1.09 -13.27
CA ASN A 146 4.84 1.74 -13.78
C ASN A 146 5.02 3.23 -14.10
N ALA A 147 6.26 3.70 -14.25
CA ALA A 147 6.51 5.12 -14.47
C ALA A 147 5.91 5.65 -15.78
N MET A 148 5.76 4.83 -16.80
CA MET A 148 5.14 5.23 -18.07
C MET A 148 3.68 5.69 -17.85
N LEU A 149 2.91 5.03 -16.98
CA LEU A 149 1.52 5.40 -16.70
C LEU A 149 1.38 6.39 -15.54
N TYR A 150 2.26 6.31 -14.54
CA TYR A 150 2.08 6.94 -13.25
C TYR A 150 3.20 7.91 -12.83
N GLY A 151 4.26 8.04 -13.65
CA GLY A 151 5.37 8.94 -13.38
C GLY A 151 6.25 8.46 -12.21
N ASN A 152 6.54 9.35 -11.29
CA ASN A 152 7.38 9.04 -10.13
C ASN A 152 6.66 8.07 -9.16
N VAL A 153 6.93 6.78 -9.31
CA VAL A 153 6.43 5.68 -8.46
C VAL A 153 7.53 4.65 -8.23
N ALA A 154 7.53 3.99 -7.08
CA ALA A 154 8.45 2.90 -6.79
C ALA A 154 8.21 1.69 -7.71
N ALA A 155 9.29 0.96 -8.01
CA ALA A 155 9.25 -0.15 -8.96
C ALA A 155 8.52 -1.42 -8.47
N GLY A 156 8.10 -1.48 -7.21
CA GLY A 156 7.39 -2.63 -6.66
C GLY A 156 5.95 -2.79 -7.17
N GLY A 157 5.31 -1.70 -7.56
CA GLY A 157 3.94 -1.68 -8.07
C GLY A 157 3.16 -0.43 -7.70
N VAL A 158 1.91 -0.39 -8.14
CA VAL A 158 0.93 0.67 -7.87
C VAL A 158 -0.33 0.03 -7.31
N VAL A 159 -0.87 0.59 -6.23
CA VAL A 159 -2.16 0.21 -5.62
C VAL A 159 -3.21 1.23 -6.03
N ASN A 160 -4.26 0.80 -6.71
CA ASN A 160 -5.36 1.65 -7.12
C ASN A 160 -6.65 1.25 -6.38
N LEU A 161 -7.17 2.15 -5.58
CA LEU A 161 -8.36 1.99 -4.76
C LEU A 161 -9.58 2.43 -5.58
N ILE A 162 -10.46 1.51 -5.90
CA ILE A 162 -11.69 1.79 -6.64
C ILE A 162 -12.85 1.89 -5.65
N THR A 163 -13.46 3.05 -5.57
CA THR A 163 -14.59 3.31 -4.69
C THR A 163 -15.90 2.81 -5.28
N LYS A 164 -16.84 2.46 -4.41
CA LYS A 164 -18.22 2.14 -4.78
C LYS A 164 -18.88 3.34 -5.45
N LYS A 165 -19.55 3.13 -6.58
CA LYS A 165 -20.21 4.17 -7.36
C LYS A 165 -21.73 4.20 -7.16
N PRO A 166 -22.42 5.35 -7.40
CA PRO A 166 -23.86 5.42 -7.46
C PRO A 166 -24.46 4.43 -8.44
N ARG A 167 -25.69 3.99 -8.17
CA ARG A 167 -26.44 3.04 -9.00
C ARG A 167 -27.87 3.55 -9.23
N PHE A 168 -28.47 3.17 -10.35
CA PHE A 168 -29.84 3.56 -10.73
C PHE A 168 -30.91 2.56 -10.26
N ASP A 169 -30.54 1.53 -9.51
CA ASP A 169 -31.40 0.68 -8.73
C ASP A 169 -31.32 1.06 -7.24
N PHE A 170 -32.41 1.01 -6.50
CA PHE A 170 -32.40 1.23 -5.05
C PHE A 170 -31.80 0.02 -4.33
N GLY A 171 -30.95 0.31 -3.37
CA GLY A 171 -30.39 -0.71 -2.52
C GLY A 171 -29.48 -0.15 -1.44
N GLY A 172 -28.89 -1.06 -0.68
CA GLY A 172 -27.96 -0.68 0.35
C GLY A 172 -27.89 -1.70 1.47
N SER A 173 -27.18 -1.32 2.52
CA SER A 173 -27.04 -2.14 3.72
C SER A 173 -26.74 -1.28 4.95
N VAL A 174 -27.13 -1.79 6.09
CA VAL A 174 -26.70 -1.33 7.42
C VAL A 174 -26.00 -2.50 8.08
N GLY A 175 -24.76 -2.30 8.48
CA GLY A 175 -23.93 -3.30 9.13
C GLY A 175 -23.55 -2.91 10.54
N LEU A 176 -23.33 -3.91 11.37
CA LEU A 176 -22.80 -3.75 12.72
C LEU A 176 -21.79 -4.87 12.96
N SER A 177 -20.52 -4.52 13.13
CA SER A 177 -19.44 -5.46 13.46
C SER A 177 -18.97 -5.24 14.89
N GLY A 178 -18.73 -6.32 15.60
CA GLY A 178 -18.13 -6.30 16.95
C GLY A 178 -17.17 -7.47 17.12
N GLY A 179 -16.20 -7.34 18.04
CA GLY A 179 -15.23 -8.42 18.22
C GLY A 179 -14.18 -8.15 19.29
N SER A 180 -13.08 -8.83 19.18
CA SER A 180 -11.93 -8.74 20.09
C SER A 180 -11.53 -7.30 20.35
N TRP A 181 -11.08 -7.05 21.58
CA TRP A 181 -10.56 -5.75 22.05
C TRP A 181 -11.60 -4.63 21.91
N ASN A 182 -12.79 -4.87 22.42
CA ASN A 182 -13.90 -3.90 22.43
C ASN A 182 -14.15 -3.24 21.07
N SER A 183 -13.80 -3.94 19.97
CA SER A 183 -14.00 -3.42 18.63
C SER A 183 -15.47 -3.35 18.29
N TYR A 184 -15.90 -2.17 17.83
CA TYR A 184 -17.27 -1.87 17.43
C TYR A 184 -17.25 -1.04 16.14
N LYS A 185 -17.95 -1.49 15.07
CA LYS A 185 -17.97 -0.82 13.77
C LYS A 185 -19.35 -0.87 13.12
N PRO A 186 -20.24 0.13 13.31
CA PRO A 186 -21.38 0.35 12.46
C PRO A 186 -20.96 0.84 11.07
N THR A 187 -21.69 0.40 10.04
CA THR A 187 -21.50 0.81 8.65
C THR A 187 -22.84 1.06 7.97
N VAL A 188 -22.86 1.99 7.04
CA VAL A 188 -24.01 2.27 6.18
C VAL A 188 -23.57 2.37 4.74
N ASP A 189 -24.41 1.87 3.84
CA ASP A 189 -24.24 1.97 2.39
C ASP A 189 -25.60 2.08 1.75
N PHE A 190 -25.94 3.25 1.21
CA PHE A 190 -27.22 3.52 0.56
C PHE A 190 -26.99 4.07 -0.83
N TYR A 191 -27.72 3.57 -1.81
CA TYR A 191 -27.68 4.06 -3.17
C TYR A 191 -29.04 3.98 -3.85
N GLY A 192 -29.23 4.81 -4.85
CA GLY A 192 -30.43 4.79 -5.66
C GLY A 192 -30.53 5.95 -6.64
N PRO A 193 -31.53 5.92 -7.52
CA PRO A 193 -31.81 7.02 -8.41
C PRO A 193 -32.45 8.19 -7.67
N LEU A 194 -32.03 9.41 -7.98
CA LEU A 194 -32.77 10.65 -7.70
C LEU A 194 -33.69 11.00 -8.86
N THR A 195 -33.24 10.72 -10.06
CA THR A 195 -33.99 10.81 -11.32
C THR A 195 -33.50 9.72 -12.26
N ASP A 196 -34.07 9.58 -13.45
CA ASP A 196 -33.59 8.65 -14.48
C ASP A 196 -32.15 8.94 -14.96
N LYS A 197 -31.64 10.15 -14.68
CA LYS A 197 -30.29 10.60 -15.10
C LYS A 197 -29.33 10.87 -13.95
N ILE A 198 -29.84 10.88 -12.72
CA ILE A 198 -29.05 11.22 -11.54
C ILE A 198 -29.23 10.11 -10.50
N ALA A 199 -28.13 9.54 -10.02
CA ALA A 199 -28.13 8.62 -8.91
C ALA A 199 -27.15 9.06 -7.83
N PHE A 200 -27.39 8.59 -6.61
CA PHE A 200 -26.54 8.86 -5.46
C PHE A 200 -26.04 7.59 -4.81
N ARG A 201 -24.94 7.70 -4.06
CA ARG A 201 -24.52 6.72 -3.05
C ARG A 201 -23.92 7.43 -1.87
N VAL A 202 -24.18 6.89 -0.69
CA VAL A 202 -23.59 7.34 0.58
C VAL A 202 -23.04 6.12 1.30
N ASN A 203 -21.74 6.12 1.55
CA ASN A 203 -21.08 5.17 2.44
C ASN A 203 -20.67 5.88 3.73
N GLY A 204 -20.80 5.18 4.86
CA GLY A 204 -20.34 5.68 6.13
C GLY A 204 -19.89 4.55 7.04
N ALA A 205 -18.90 4.84 7.87
CA ALA A 205 -18.43 3.94 8.91
C ALA A 205 -17.96 4.75 10.12
N TYR A 206 -18.24 4.21 11.28
CA TYR A 206 -17.61 4.61 12.53
C TYR A 206 -16.92 3.38 13.10
N GLU A 207 -15.72 3.51 13.65
CA GLU A 207 -15.03 2.41 14.31
C GLU A 207 -14.40 2.91 15.59
N THR A 208 -14.61 2.18 16.67
CA THR A 208 -13.86 2.32 17.91
C THR A 208 -13.31 0.95 18.29
N ALA A 209 -12.06 0.90 18.72
CA ALA A 209 -11.43 -0.34 19.11
C ALA A 209 -10.26 -0.06 20.06
N ASP A 210 -10.14 -0.95 21.06
CA ASP A 210 -8.89 -1.12 21.77
C ASP A 210 -7.95 -1.99 20.94
N SER A 211 -6.69 -2.10 21.34
CA SER A 211 -5.72 -3.03 20.78
C SER A 211 -5.49 -4.21 21.73
N PHE A 212 -4.86 -5.28 21.21
CA PHE A 212 -4.25 -6.29 22.09
C PHE A 212 -3.05 -5.74 22.85
N ARG A 213 -2.56 -4.57 22.45
CA ARG A 213 -1.51 -3.80 23.13
C ARG A 213 -2.15 -2.97 24.24
N ASP A 214 -1.57 -3.01 25.42
CA ASP A 214 -2.06 -2.23 26.55
C ASP A 214 -2.08 -0.73 26.21
N VAL A 215 -3.10 0.02 26.67
CA VAL A 215 -3.26 1.48 26.46
C VAL A 215 -3.57 1.90 25.02
N VAL A 216 -3.29 1.06 24.03
CA VAL A 216 -3.45 1.44 22.61
C VAL A 216 -4.92 1.34 22.20
N GLU A 217 -5.46 2.46 21.75
CA GLU A 217 -6.84 2.60 21.28
C GLU A 217 -6.94 3.39 19.99
N SER A 218 -8.05 3.27 19.29
CA SER A 218 -8.33 4.02 18.07
C SER A 218 -9.79 4.35 17.90
N GLN A 219 -10.07 5.49 17.26
CA GLN A 219 -11.40 5.93 16.88
C GLN A 219 -11.35 6.50 15.45
N LYS A 220 -12.21 5.94 14.57
CA LYS A 220 -12.22 6.32 13.14
C LYS A 220 -13.62 6.67 12.68
N TYR A 221 -13.73 7.74 11.90
CA TYR A 221 -14.93 8.22 11.23
C TYR A 221 -14.69 8.25 9.73
N TYR A 222 -15.63 7.75 8.96
CA TYR A 222 -15.60 7.80 7.51
C TYR A 222 -16.96 8.17 6.95
N PHE A 223 -16.97 9.07 5.98
CA PHE A 223 -18.17 9.46 5.26
C PHE A 223 -17.83 9.74 3.80
N ASN A 224 -18.52 9.07 2.86
CA ASN A 224 -18.26 9.16 1.43
C ASN A 224 -19.57 9.29 0.64
N PRO A 225 -20.06 10.50 0.39
CA PRO A 225 -21.15 10.77 -0.53
C PRO A 225 -20.66 10.83 -1.97
N SER A 226 -21.47 10.38 -2.90
CA SER A 226 -21.20 10.49 -4.34
C SER A 226 -22.48 10.65 -5.15
N LEU A 227 -22.35 11.34 -6.28
CA LEU A 227 -23.41 11.57 -7.26
C LEU A 227 -22.90 11.21 -8.65
N ILE A 228 -23.77 10.64 -9.46
CA ILE A 228 -23.54 10.37 -10.86
C ILE A 228 -24.60 11.07 -11.71
N PHE A 229 -24.19 11.74 -12.77
CA PHE A 229 -25.02 12.44 -13.73
C PHE A 229 -24.79 11.84 -15.10
N ASN A 230 -25.81 11.26 -15.71
CA ASN A 230 -25.80 10.87 -17.11
C ASN A 230 -26.22 12.07 -17.96
N ILE A 231 -25.28 12.63 -18.75
CA ILE A 231 -25.47 13.81 -19.58
C ILE A 231 -25.63 13.35 -21.02
N GLY A 232 -26.89 13.19 -21.45
CA GLY A 232 -27.20 12.53 -22.72
C GLY A 232 -26.88 11.04 -22.66
N GLU A 233 -26.57 10.43 -23.82
CA GLU A 233 -26.29 8.98 -23.93
C GLU A 233 -24.80 8.66 -23.80
N ASN A 234 -23.92 9.64 -24.05
CA ASN A 234 -22.49 9.43 -24.25
C ASN A 234 -21.61 10.10 -23.20
N SER A 235 -22.17 10.79 -22.21
CA SER A 235 -21.40 11.52 -21.20
C SER A 235 -21.87 11.20 -19.80
N GLN A 236 -20.92 11.10 -18.88
CA GLN A 236 -21.16 10.84 -17.48
C GLN A 236 -20.25 11.70 -16.62
N LEU A 237 -20.82 12.35 -15.61
CA LEU A 237 -20.10 13.09 -14.59
C LEU A 237 -20.32 12.42 -13.24
N ILE A 238 -19.23 12.11 -12.53
CA ILE A 238 -19.26 11.57 -11.18
C ILE A 238 -18.61 12.60 -10.25
N ILE A 239 -19.31 12.99 -9.21
CA ILE A 239 -18.79 13.84 -8.13
C ILE A 239 -18.76 13.01 -6.88
N GLU A 240 -17.61 12.96 -6.24
CA GLU A 240 -17.36 12.14 -5.06
C GLU A 240 -16.61 12.96 -4.02
N ALA A 241 -17.00 12.85 -2.77
CA ALA A 241 -16.25 13.39 -1.65
C ALA A 241 -16.03 12.31 -0.58
N ASP A 242 -14.98 12.41 0.19
CA ASP A 242 -14.81 11.61 1.38
C ASP A 242 -14.17 12.44 2.49
N TYR A 243 -14.58 12.12 3.71
CA TYR A 243 -13.99 12.61 4.94
C TYR A 243 -13.58 11.42 5.79
N LEU A 244 -12.35 11.40 6.23
CA LEU A 244 -11.80 10.40 7.12
C LEU A 244 -11.10 11.10 8.28
N LYS A 245 -11.51 10.77 9.50
CA LYS A 245 -10.81 11.13 10.72
C LYS A 245 -10.39 9.87 11.44
N ASN A 246 -9.16 9.84 11.93
CA ASN A 246 -8.62 8.71 12.70
C ASN A 246 -7.78 9.24 13.87
N ASP A 247 -8.28 9.08 15.07
CA ASP A 247 -7.61 9.41 16.32
C ASP A 247 -7.13 8.10 16.94
N PHE A 248 -5.85 7.99 17.27
CA PHE A 248 -5.30 6.76 17.84
C PHE A 248 -4.04 6.99 18.68
N THR A 249 -3.74 6.03 19.55
CA THR A 249 -2.49 5.96 20.33
C THR A 249 -1.38 5.37 19.45
N PRO A 250 -0.33 6.12 19.08
CA PRO A 250 0.81 5.57 18.35
C PRO A 250 1.53 4.50 19.19
N ASP A 251 1.94 3.40 18.57
CA ASP A 251 2.64 2.33 19.24
C ASP A 251 3.87 1.87 18.44
N PHE A 252 5.03 1.98 19.03
CA PHE A 252 6.30 1.55 18.44
C PHE A 252 6.69 0.12 18.84
N GLY A 253 5.77 -0.62 19.47
CA GLY A 253 5.95 -2.02 19.85
C GLY A 253 6.82 -2.20 21.08
N ILE A 254 7.47 -3.37 21.16
CA ILE A 254 8.27 -3.79 22.32
C ILE A 254 9.77 -3.44 22.21
N GLY A 255 10.21 -2.98 21.03
CA GLY A 255 11.61 -2.62 20.75
C GLY A 255 12.55 -3.82 20.64
N SER A 256 13.75 -3.58 20.10
CA SER A 256 14.86 -4.56 20.10
C SER A 256 15.85 -4.28 21.23
N ILE A 257 16.74 -5.23 21.48
CA ILE A 257 17.84 -5.10 22.44
C ILE A 257 19.13 -4.82 21.69
N THR A 258 19.86 -3.79 22.09
CA THR A 258 21.26 -3.57 21.68
C THR A 258 22.17 -4.25 22.69
N ASN A 259 22.90 -5.27 22.24
CA ASN A 259 23.87 -5.99 23.04
C ASN A 259 25.10 -5.12 23.33
N LYS A 260 25.92 -5.55 24.29
CA LYS A 260 27.15 -4.82 24.69
C LYS A 260 28.18 -4.73 23.58
N ASP A 261 28.24 -5.73 22.70
CA ASP A 261 29.07 -5.71 21.49
C ASP A 261 28.51 -4.82 20.37
N GLY A 262 27.32 -4.24 20.58
CA GLY A 262 26.61 -3.41 19.63
C GLY A 262 25.71 -4.17 18.65
N SER A 263 25.69 -5.49 18.62
CA SER A 263 24.75 -6.27 17.83
C SER A 263 23.30 -6.08 18.32
N TYR A 264 22.32 -6.47 17.52
CA TYR A 264 20.91 -6.37 17.87
C TYR A 264 20.31 -7.75 18.12
N ALA A 265 19.41 -7.82 19.09
CA ALA A 265 18.67 -9.02 19.42
C ALA A 265 17.15 -8.75 19.49
N LEU A 266 16.35 -9.78 19.19
CA LEU A 266 14.92 -9.77 19.41
C LEU A 266 14.61 -9.66 20.90
N ASN A 267 13.68 -8.79 21.26
CA ASN A 267 13.22 -8.67 22.64
C ASN A 267 12.15 -9.73 22.94
N ASN A 268 12.57 -10.86 23.49
CA ASN A 268 11.71 -11.95 23.96
C ASN A 268 11.36 -11.82 25.45
N LEU A 269 11.79 -10.76 26.14
CA LEU A 269 11.61 -10.57 27.57
C LEU A 269 10.27 -9.88 27.89
N LEU A 270 9.73 -9.12 26.95
CA LEU A 270 8.43 -8.46 27.10
C LEU A 270 7.31 -9.29 26.48
N PRO A 271 6.14 -9.36 27.14
CA PRO A 271 4.96 -9.96 26.53
C PRO A 271 4.49 -9.10 25.35
N ARG A 272 3.83 -9.74 24.38
CA ARG A 272 3.39 -9.07 23.15
C ARG A 272 2.35 -7.97 23.35
N ASN A 273 1.69 -7.89 24.51
CA ASN A 273 0.75 -6.81 24.85
C ASN A 273 1.41 -5.63 25.56
N ALA A 274 2.67 -5.73 26.01
CA ALA A 274 3.33 -4.69 26.79
C ALA A 274 3.46 -3.37 26.03
N PHE A 275 2.91 -2.30 26.56
CA PHE A 275 3.03 -0.93 26.06
C PHE A 275 4.04 -0.16 26.92
N VAL A 276 5.04 0.43 26.30
CA VAL A 276 6.15 1.13 26.99
C VAL A 276 6.19 2.62 26.68
N GLY A 277 5.22 3.13 25.90
CA GLY A 277 5.04 4.55 25.62
C GLY A 277 4.50 5.33 26.82
N THR A 278 3.83 6.43 26.55
CA THR A 278 3.10 7.24 27.54
C THR A 278 1.60 7.17 27.25
N ASP A 279 0.78 7.19 28.31
CA ASP A 279 -0.68 7.06 28.21
C ASP A 279 -1.38 8.27 27.57
N TRP A 280 -0.71 9.43 27.53
CA TRP A 280 -1.19 10.67 26.93
C TRP A 280 -0.75 10.85 25.46
N GLN A 281 0.06 9.95 24.90
CA GLN A 281 0.52 10.11 23.51
C GLN A 281 -0.62 9.93 22.52
N PHE A 282 -0.58 10.69 21.43
CA PHE A 282 -1.65 10.68 20.43
C PHE A 282 -1.13 10.91 19.00
N GLN A 283 -1.90 10.44 18.05
CA GLN A 283 -1.89 10.88 16.66
C GLN A 283 -3.32 11.05 16.17
N ASN A 284 -3.65 12.29 15.79
CA ASN A 284 -4.94 12.64 15.22
C ASN A 284 -4.74 13.00 13.75
N VAL A 285 -5.50 12.34 12.89
CA VAL A 285 -5.39 12.52 11.43
C VAL A 285 -6.77 12.85 10.89
N GLU A 286 -6.83 13.88 10.05
CA GLU A 286 -8.03 14.23 9.30
C GLU A 286 -7.68 14.34 7.82
N GLN A 287 -8.53 13.79 6.96
CA GLN A 287 -8.40 13.87 5.52
C GLN A 287 -9.76 14.13 4.88
N ALA A 288 -9.83 15.15 4.05
CA ALA A 288 -10.96 15.41 3.19
C ALA A 288 -10.51 15.37 1.73
N THR A 289 -11.24 14.63 0.91
CA THR A 289 -10.96 14.51 -0.53
C THR A 289 -12.23 14.82 -1.32
N THR A 290 -12.11 15.56 -2.40
CA THR A 290 -13.18 15.74 -3.39
C THR A 290 -12.62 15.38 -4.76
N GLY A 291 -13.36 14.54 -5.50
CA GLY A 291 -13.01 14.11 -6.84
C GLY A 291 -14.15 14.35 -7.82
N ILE A 292 -13.78 14.70 -9.04
CA ILE A 292 -14.69 14.83 -10.17
C ILE A 292 -14.14 13.96 -11.29
N THR A 293 -14.96 13.02 -11.77
CA THR A 293 -14.62 12.18 -12.93
C THR A 293 -15.60 12.47 -14.05
N PHE A 294 -15.09 12.80 -15.21
CA PHE A 294 -15.88 13.00 -16.43
C PHE A 294 -15.48 11.92 -17.44
N ASN A 295 -16.46 11.17 -17.91
CA ASN A 295 -16.32 10.17 -18.96
C ASN A 295 -17.14 10.62 -20.18
N HIS A 296 -16.57 10.54 -21.36
CA HIS A 296 -17.25 10.85 -22.61
C HIS A 296 -16.88 9.84 -23.70
N GLN A 297 -17.88 9.30 -24.37
CA GLN A 297 -17.72 8.43 -25.53
C GLN A 297 -18.03 9.22 -26.79
N PHE A 298 -17.01 9.56 -27.59
CA PHE A 298 -17.18 10.29 -28.86
C PHE A 298 -17.88 9.43 -29.91
N ASN A 299 -17.53 8.14 -29.96
CA ASN A 299 -18.09 7.11 -30.82
C ASN A 299 -17.70 5.72 -30.26
N ASP A 300 -17.97 4.63 -30.98
CA ASP A 300 -17.73 3.25 -30.53
C ASP A 300 -16.25 2.94 -30.25
N THR A 301 -15.31 3.74 -30.74
CA THR A 301 -13.87 3.49 -30.66
C THR A 301 -13.10 4.52 -29.84
N TRP A 302 -13.65 5.72 -29.60
CA TRP A 302 -12.95 6.78 -28.90
C TRP A 302 -13.64 7.18 -27.61
N THR A 303 -12.91 7.13 -26.51
CA THR A 303 -13.38 7.50 -25.16
C THR A 303 -12.41 8.45 -24.48
N LEU A 304 -12.96 9.42 -23.74
CA LEU A 304 -12.25 10.35 -22.90
C LEU A 304 -12.58 10.06 -21.42
N ASN A 305 -11.55 9.99 -20.61
CA ASN A 305 -11.67 9.98 -19.15
C ASN A 305 -10.87 11.15 -18.58
N ALA A 306 -11.49 12.01 -17.79
CA ALA A 306 -10.84 13.12 -17.10
C ALA A 306 -11.16 13.04 -15.62
N VAL A 307 -10.13 13.15 -14.78
CA VAL A 307 -10.27 13.09 -13.31
C VAL A 307 -9.56 14.29 -12.70
N ALA A 308 -10.29 15.06 -11.91
CA ALA A 308 -9.73 16.12 -11.07
C ALA A 308 -9.96 15.80 -9.60
N SER A 309 -9.01 16.08 -8.75
CA SER A 309 -9.17 15.88 -7.31
C SER A 309 -8.50 16.97 -6.48
N TYR A 310 -9.08 17.25 -5.33
CA TYR A 310 -8.49 18.08 -4.28
C TYR A 310 -8.52 17.31 -2.98
N GLN A 311 -7.43 17.37 -2.22
CA GLN A 311 -7.28 16.73 -0.92
C GLN A 311 -6.66 17.72 0.07
N ASN A 312 -7.25 17.78 1.25
CA ASN A 312 -6.65 18.36 2.45
C ASN A 312 -6.36 17.24 3.45
N TYR A 313 -5.20 17.29 4.08
CA TYR A 313 -4.75 16.31 5.07
C TYR A 313 -4.07 17.05 6.21
N THR A 314 -4.44 16.70 7.44
CA THR A 314 -3.76 17.18 8.65
C THR A 314 -3.35 16.00 9.54
N LYS A 315 -2.22 16.15 10.21
CA LYS A 315 -1.75 15.22 11.22
C LYS A 315 -1.24 16.00 12.43
N ASP A 316 -1.84 15.74 13.57
CA ASP A 316 -1.38 16.23 14.87
C ASP A 316 -0.80 15.08 15.68
N TYR A 317 0.46 15.19 16.09
CA TYR A 317 1.23 14.08 16.61
C TYR A 317 2.08 14.48 17.80
N PHE A 318 1.95 13.74 18.90
CA PHE A 318 2.84 13.83 20.05
C PHE A 318 3.04 12.46 20.67
N SER A 319 4.25 11.93 20.63
CA SER A 319 4.51 10.55 21.06
C SER A 319 5.97 10.33 21.45
N THR A 320 6.18 9.32 22.29
CA THR A 320 7.48 8.66 22.40
C THR A 320 7.75 7.86 21.12
N GLU A 321 9.02 7.73 20.74
CA GLU A 321 9.41 7.05 19.51
C GLU A 321 10.62 6.14 19.74
N ARG A 322 10.87 5.24 18.77
CA ARG A 322 12.11 4.48 18.62
C ARG A 322 12.44 3.65 19.86
N VAL A 323 11.54 2.75 20.24
CA VAL A 323 11.74 1.84 21.36
C VAL A 323 12.93 0.94 21.08
N GLN A 324 14.01 1.16 21.83
CA GLN A 324 15.26 0.41 21.72
C GLN A 324 15.90 0.27 23.10
N TRP A 325 16.07 -0.93 23.55
CA TRP A 325 16.67 -1.24 24.85
C TRP A 325 18.18 -1.32 24.73
N SER A 326 18.90 -0.78 25.69
CA SER A 326 20.35 -0.86 25.78
C SER A 326 20.79 -1.03 27.24
N TYR A 327 21.94 -1.61 27.43
CA TYR A 327 22.51 -1.78 28.78
C TYR A 327 23.07 -0.46 29.31
N ASP A 328 22.82 -0.15 30.58
CA ASP A 328 23.48 0.93 31.31
C ASP A 328 24.78 0.43 31.96
N ALA A 329 25.44 1.32 32.70
CA ALA A 329 26.67 0.99 33.40
C ALA A 329 26.49 -0.04 34.53
N ALA A 330 25.26 -0.26 34.99
CA ALA A 330 24.90 -1.27 36.00
C ALA A 330 24.36 -2.57 35.37
N ASP A 331 24.55 -2.76 34.06
CA ASP A 331 24.11 -3.94 33.30
C ASP A 331 22.58 -4.13 33.27
N ARG A 332 21.80 -3.06 33.46
CA ARG A 332 20.35 -3.11 33.36
C ARG A 332 19.88 -2.63 31.96
N LEU A 333 18.95 -3.35 31.37
CA LEU A 333 18.31 -2.93 30.15
C LEU A 333 17.37 -1.75 30.41
N ASN A 334 17.61 -0.64 29.70
CA ASN A 334 16.82 0.57 29.81
C ASN A 334 16.55 1.20 28.44
N TRP A 335 15.54 2.05 28.41
CA TRP A 335 15.22 2.89 27.28
C TRP A 335 14.95 4.33 27.75
N LYS A 336 15.64 5.29 27.12
CA LYS A 336 15.42 6.73 27.33
C LYS A 336 14.41 7.20 26.31
N ARG A 337 13.19 7.46 26.75
CA ARG A 337 12.03 7.82 25.88
C ARG A 337 12.27 9.10 25.07
N PRO A 338 12.62 9.06 23.76
CA PRO A 338 12.64 10.25 22.94
C PRO A 338 11.21 10.72 22.64
N LEU A 339 10.97 12.03 22.66
CA LEU A 339 9.67 12.64 22.36
C LEU A 339 9.72 13.42 21.07
N ASN A 340 8.77 13.15 20.21
CA ASN A 340 8.56 13.91 18.99
C ASN A 340 7.18 14.56 18.98
N ARG A 341 7.14 15.89 18.73
CA ARG A 341 5.94 16.69 18.60
C ARG A 341 5.94 17.38 17.24
N THR A 342 4.99 17.01 16.39
CA THR A 342 4.86 17.58 15.05
C THR A 342 3.40 17.85 14.71
N TYR A 343 3.18 18.83 13.83
CA TYR A 343 1.93 19.03 13.13
C TYR A 343 2.23 19.12 11.65
N THR A 344 1.43 18.48 10.82
CA THR A 344 1.58 18.51 9.37
C THR A 344 0.26 18.88 8.72
N GLU A 345 0.31 19.76 7.73
CA GLU A 345 -0.82 20.13 6.89
C GLU A 345 -0.41 19.99 5.43
N GLN A 346 -1.23 19.29 4.66
CA GLN A 346 -0.97 19.08 3.23
C GLN A 346 -2.22 19.45 2.43
N ASN A 347 -2.00 20.19 1.37
CA ASN A 347 -3.02 20.46 0.34
C ASN A 347 -2.52 19.91 -0.98
N TYR A 348 -3.37 19.18 -1.66
CA TYR A 348 -2.98 18.47 -2.87
C TYR A 348 -4.09 18.55 -3.92
N THR A 349 -3.75 19.01 -5.12
CA THR A 349 -4.65 19.09 -6.27
C THR A 349 -4.07 18.29 -7.41
N SER A 350 -4.87 17.48 -8.08
CA SER A 350 -4.44 16.72 -9.25
C SER A 350 -5.46 16.80 -10.39
N LEU A 351 -4.94 16.69 -11.61
CA LEU A 351 -5.71 16.58 -12.84
C LEU A 351 -5.10 15.49 -13.71
N GLN A 352 -5.93 14.64 -14.29
CA GLN A 352 -5.52 13.62 -15.24
C GLN A 352 -6.53 13.57 -16.38
N VAL A 353 -6.03 13.44 -17.60
CA VAL A 353 -6.87 13.28 -18.80
C VAL A 353 -6.31 12.15 -19.64
N ASN A 354 -7.15 11.19 -20.01
CA ASN A 354 -6.84 10.04 -20.85
C ASN A 354 -7.78 10.01 -22.05
N LEU A 355 -7.24 9.89 -23.23
CA LEU A 355 -7.95 9.61 -24.46
C LEU A 355 -7.58 8.22 -24.93
N ASN A 356 -8.55 7.32 -25.00
CA ASN A 356 -8.41 5.99 -25.55
C ASN A 356 -9.08 5.93 -26.92
N GLY A 357 -8.43 5.28 -27.88
CA GLY A 357 -8.97 5.15 -29.22
C GLY A 357 -8.53 3.88 -29.93
N GLU A 358 -9.33 3.46 -30.92
CA GLU A 358 -8.96 2.36 -31.82
C GLU A 358 -8.96 2.87 -33.27
N ILE A 359 -7.87 2.59 -33.98
CA ILE A 359 -7.72 2.91 -35.40
C ILE A 359 -7.17 1.70 -36.17
N LYS A 360 -7.44 1.64 -37.46
CA LYS A 360 -6.88 0.62 -38.35
C LYS A 360 -5.98 1.25 -39.40
N THR A 361 -4.80 0.67 -39.59
CA THR A 361 -3.87 1.03 -40.68
C THR A 361 -3.64 -0.23 -41.54
N GLY A 362 -4.34 -0.31 -42.66
CA GLY A 362 -4.41 -1.54 -43.47
C GLY A 362 -5.05 -2.69 -42.64
N ASN A 363 -4.29 -3.76 -42.45
CA ASN A 363 -4.74 -4.94 -41.68
C ASN A 363 -4.33 -4.87 -40.20
N VAL A 364 -3.64 -3.82 -39.77
CA VAL A 364 -3.15 -3.66 -38.41
C VAL A 364 -4.14 -2.84 -37.59
N ASN A 365 -4.56 -3.35 -36.44
CA ASN A 365 -5.38 -2.62 -35.48
C ASN A 365 -4.48 -2.00 -34.40
N HIS A 366 -4.77 -0.76 -34.03
CA HIS A 366 -4.05 -0.01 -33.01
C HIS A 366 -5.02 0.39 -31.90
N LYS A 367 -4.69 0.04 -30.64
CA LYS A 367 -5.37 0.55 -29.44
C LYS A 367 -4.48 1.60 -28.80
N ILE A 368 -4.86 2.85 -28.97
CA ILE A 368 -4.07 4.02 -28.61
C ILE A 368 -4.54 4.58 -27.27
N LEU A 369 -3.59 4.90 -26.40
CA LEU A 369 -3.79 5.73 -25.22
C LEU A 369 -2.91 6.97 -25.34
N VAL A 370 -3.49 8.15 -25.25
CA VAL A 370 -2.76 9.41 -25.07
C VAL A 370 -3.27 10.06 -23.79
N GLY A 371 -2.35 10.50 -22.95
CA GLY A 371 -2.74 11.08 -21.68
C GLY A 371 -1.80 12.15 -21.17
N THR A 372 -2.31 12.92 -20.25
CA THR A 372 -1.55 13.90 -19.46
C THR A 372 -2.05 13.87 -18.03
N ASP A 373 -1.13 14.06 -17.11
CA ASP A 373 -1.45 14.28 -15.70
C ASP A 373 -0.58 15.39 -15.13
N GLY A 374 -1.11 16.06 -14.12
CA GLY A 374 -0.39 17.07 -13.38
C GLY A 374 -0.93 17.18 -11.97
N ASP A 375 -0.06 17.58 -11.06
CA ASP A 375 -0.44 17.85 -9.68
C ASP A 375 0.37 18.98 -9.06
N TYR A 376 -0.23 19.60 -8.08
CA TYR A 376 0.39 20.60 -7.23
C TYR A 376 0.06 20.28 -5.76
N GLY A 377 1.07 20.29 -4.93
CA GLY A 377 0.91 20.04 -3.50
C GLY A 377 1.74 20.98 -2.64
N THR A 378 1.26 21.24 -1.43
CA THR A 378 2.03 21.90 -0.37
C THR A 378 2.08 21.00 0.84
N ASN A 379 3.26 20.93 1.46
CA ASN A 379 3.46 20.22 2.72
C ASN A 379 4.01 21.21 3.74
N ASP A 380 3.18 21.60 4.69
CA ASP A 380 3.54 22.46 5.83
C ASP A 380 3.83 21.55 7.04
N SER A 381 5.09 21.45 7.43
CA SER A 381 5.52 20.72 8.64
C SER A 381 5.92 21.69 9.74
N TYR A 382 5.37 21.47 10.93
CA TYR A 382 5.64 22.30 12.09
C TYR A 382 6.50 21.53 13.09
N THR A 383 7.56 22.17 13.57
CA THR A 383 8.33 21.72 14.71
C THR A 383 7.92 22.49 15.96
N TYR A 384 8.14 21.88 17.10
CA TYR A 384 7.75 22.43 18.40
C TYR A 384 8.94 22.49 19.34
N LEU A 385 8.89 23.38 20.31
CA LEU A 385 9.81 23.42 21.44
C LEU A 385 9.04 23.37 22.76
N ASN A 386 9.70 22.88 23.78
CA ASN A 386 9.21 22.97 25.13
C ASN A 386 9.54 24.37 25.67
N PRO A 387 8.53 25.19 26.06
CA PRO A 387 8.74 26.60 26.46
C PRO A 387 9.56 26.75 27.74
N SER A 388 9.48 25.76 28.65
CA SER A 388 10.21 25.78 29.92
C SER A 388 11.71 25.49 29.75
N THR A 389 12.10 24.73 28.73
CA THR A 389 13.49 24.30 28.51
C THR A 389 14.13 24.97 27.29
N GLY A 390 13.32 25.54 26.39
CA GLY A 390 13.75 26.03 25.08
C GLY A 390 14.21 24.94 24.11
N LYS A 391 14.16 23.64 24.48
CA LYS A 391 14.60 22.53 23.63
C LYS A 391 13.53 22.14 22.61
N THR A 392 13.96 21.87 21.39
CA THR A 392 13.08 21.39 20.31
C THR A 392 12.75 19.91 20.51
N PHE A 393 11.47 19.57 20.39
CA PHE A 393 11.03 18.17 20.35
C PHE A 393 11.56 17.48 19.09
N GLY A 394 11.87 16.20 19.21
CA GLY A 394 12.42 15.35 18.18
C GLY A 394 13.17 14.18 18.80
N THR A 395 13.83 13.37 17.99
CA THR A 395 14.50 12.13 18.43
C THR A 395 15.62 12.36 19.47
N SER A 396 16.15 13.58 19.56
CA SER A 396 17.15 13.98 20.56
C SER A 396 16.54 14.59 21.83
N TYR A 397 15.23 14.87 21.86
CA TYR A 397 14.54 15.34 23.06
C TYR A 397 14.14 14.13 23.89
N LEU A 398 14.77 13.94 25.04
CA LEU A 398 14.45 12.87 25.96
C LEU A 398 13.40 13.32 26.98
N TYR A 399 12.33 12.53 27.09
CA TYR A 399 11.27 12.78 28.05
C TYR A 399 11.84 12.65 29.49
N GLY A 400 11.59 13.64 30.33
CA GLY A 400 12.02 13.60 31.71
C GLY A 400 13.46 14.05 31.98
N THR A 401 14.23 14.56 31.01
CA THR A 401 15.62 14.99 31.21
C THR A 401 15.80 16.22 32.11
N ASN A 402 14.74 16.85 32.59
CA ASN A 402 14.79 18.01 33.50
C ASN A 402 14.47 17.65 34.95
N GLY A 403 15.01 16.53 35.46
CA GLY A 403 14.85 16.12 36.85
C GLY A 403 13.59 15.35 37.20
N ALA A 404 12.70 15.11 36.24
CA ALA A 404 11.58 14.18 36.44
C ALA A 404 12.07 12.73 36.32
N ALA A 405 11.74 11.91 37.27
CA ALA A 405 12.18 10.51 37.38
C ALA A 405 11.73 9.58 36.22
N ASN A 406 10.91 10.06 35.28
CA ASN A 406 10.14 9.25 34.35
C ASN A 406 10.76 9.13 32.94
N GLY A 407 11.94 9.67 32.72
CA GLY A 407 12.57 9.72 31.39
C GLY A 407 13.25 8.41 30.98
N THR A 408 13.79 7.68 31.94
CA THR A 408 14.41 6.37 31.71
C THR A 408 13.54 5.31 32.32
N ILE A 409 13.17 4.31 31.53
CA ILE A 409 12.45 3.13 32.01
C ILE A 409 13.37 1.92 31.92
N TYR A 410 13.18 0.98 32.85
CA TYR A 410 13.93 -0.25 32.92
C TYR A 410 13.05 -1.42 32.50
N LEU A 411 13.61 -2.33 31.71
CA LEU A 411 12.85 -3.47 31.17
C LEU A 411 12.41 -4.44 32.27
N ASP A 412 13.23 -4.61 33.29
CA ASP A 412 13.02 -5.48 34.43
C ASP A 412 12.19 -4.85 35.59
N ASP A 413 11.75 -3.58 35.40
CA ASP A 413 11.03 -2.84 36.45
C ASP A 413 9.88 -2.02 35.85
N ALA A 414 8.72 -2.66 35.77
CA ALA A 414 7.50 -2.04 35.27
C ALA A 414 7.03 -0.83 36.10
N SER A 415 7.47 -0.68 37.36
CA SER A 415 7.15 0.49 38.16
C SER A 415 7.77 1.78 37.60
N THR A 416 8.79 1.67 36.76
CA THR A 416 9.42 2.80 36.04
C THR A 416 8.68 3.23 34.78
N TRP A 417 7.71 2.43 34.29
CA TRP A 417 6.99 2.69 33.04
C TRP A 417 5.90 3.74 33.16
N ILE A 418 5.82 4.39 34.28
CA ILE A 418 4.83 5.42 34.59
C ILE A 418 4.96 6.58 33.58
N SER A 419 3.82 7.03 33.09
CA SER A 419 3.73 8.27 32.35
C SER A 419 3.73 9.44 33.33
N GLY A 420 4.62 10.43 33.11
CA GLY A 420 4.49 11.71 33.76
C GLY A 420 3.51 12.61 32.99
N ALA A 421 3.41 13.86 33.38
CA ALA A 421 2.57 14.84 32.69
C ALA A 421 3.06 15.05 31.23
N MET A 422 2.12 15.25 30.32
CA MET A 422 2.41 15.67 28.94
C MET A 422 3.12 17.03 28.97
N PRO A 423 4.32 17.17 28.36
CA PRO A 423 5.03 18.44 28.35
C PRO A 423 4.31 19.51 27.52
N ASP A 424 4.40 20.75 27.95
CA ASP A 424 3.96 21.89 27.15
C ASP A 424 4.76 21.98 25.86
N ALA A 425 4.09 22.32 24.76
CA ALA A 425 4.69 22.43 23.44
C ALA A 425 4.16 23.65 22.70
N VAL A 426 5.07 24.49 22.23
CA VAL A 426 4.74 25.67 21.42
C VAL A 426 5.38 25.55 20.04
N LYS A 427 4.71 26.05 18.99
CA LYS A 427 5.22 26.05 17.62
C LYS A 427 6.53 26.84 17.53
N LYS A 428 7.58 26.20 17.02
CA LYS A 428 8.90 26.81 16.78
C LYS A 428 9.07 27.23 15.34
N ASP A 429 9.01 26.28 14.41
CA ASP A 429 9.20 26.55 12.99
C ASP A 429 8.04 25.98 12.18
N ARG A 430 7.74 26.60 11.03
CA ARG A 430 6.99 26.02 9.93
C ARG A 430 7.91 25.89 8.73
N ASN A 431 8.00 24.70 8.16
CA ASN A 431 8.67 24.45 6.89
C ASN A 431 7.60 24.13 5.85
N ARG A 432 7.48 24.94 4.81
CA ARG A 432 6.60 24.75 3.66
C ARG A 432 7.42 24.25 2.49
N ILE A 433 7.00 23.13 1.91
CA ILE A 433 7.64 22.53 0.73
C ILE A 433 6.55 22.36 -0.33
N PRO A 434 6.45 23.29 -1.31
CA PRO A 434 5.55 23.10 -2.43
C PRO A 434 6.21 22.21 -3.48
N THR A 435 5.39 21.36 -4.14
CA THR A 435 5.82 20.47 -5.22
C THR A 435 4.84 20.54 -6.38
N GLN A 436 5.35 20.39 -7.59
CA GLN A 436 4.51 20.23 -8.78
C GLN A 436 5.06 19.16 -9.71
N ARG A 437 4.14 18.47 -10.37
CA ARG A 437 4.48 17.42 -11.33
C ARG A 437 3.64 17.60 -12.59
N LEU A 438 4.22 17.23 -13.73
CA LEU A 438 3.55 17.17 -15.02
C LEU A 438 4.03 15.94 -15.78
N GLY A 439 3.12 15.24 -16.43
CA GLY A 439 3.41 14.10 -17.28
C GLY A 439 2.61 14.13 -18.56
N ILE A 440 3.25 13.79 -19.66
CA ILE A 440 2.59 13.57 -20.95
C ILE A 440 3.04 12.20 -21.44
N TYR A 441 2.09 11.37 -21.85
CA TYR A 441 2.37 10.00 -22.27
C TYR A 441 1.50 9.54 -23.42
N ALA A 442 2.07 8.63 -24.19
CA ALA A 442 1.34 7.92 -25.24
C ALA A 442 1.74 6.45 -25.24
N GLN A 443 0.79 5.59 -25.57
CA GLN A 443 0.96 4.15 -25.71
C GLN A 443 0.18 3.68 -26.92
N ASP A 444 0.77 2.78 -27.70
CA ASP A 444 0.10 2.06 -28.77
C ASP A 444 0.21 0.55 -28.53
N PHE A 445 -0.90 -0.13 -28.56
CA PHE A 445 -0.97 -1.57 -28.57
C PHE A 445 -1.35 -2.02 -29.99
N ILE A 446 -0.36 -2.54 -30.71
CA ILE A 446 -0.40 -2.84 -32.13
C ILE A 446 -0.73 -4.31 -32.32
N GLU A 447 -1.86 -4.63 -32.91
CA GLU A 447 -2.29 -5.97 -33.26
C GLU A 447 -1.76 -6.34 -34.65
N LEU A 448 -0.51 -6.85 -34.73
CA LEU A 448 0.13 -7.28 -35.98
C LEU A 448 -0.59 -8.47 -36.64
N SER A 449 -1.18 -9.33 -35.82
CA SER A 449 -2.05 -10.44 -36.19
C SER A 449 -2.90 -10.85 -34.98
N ASP A 450 -3.81 -11.79 -35.17
CA ASP A 450 -4.61 -12.36 -34.08
C ASP A 450 -3.73 -12.90 -32.93
N LYS A 451 -2.53 -13.38 -33.25
CA LYS A 451 -1.62 -14.02 -32.30
C LYS A 451 -0.51 -13.10 -31.80
N PHE A 452 0.05 -12.24 -32.64
CA PHE A 452 1.21 -11.41 -32.29
C PHE A 452 0.82 -9.96 -32.11
N LYS A 453 1.13 -9.42 -30.95
CA LYS A 453 0.82 -8.04 -30.58
C LYS A 453 2.04 -7.39 -29.95
N VAL A 454 2.19 -6.10 -30.16
CA VAL A 454 3.31 -5.27 -29.65
C VAL A 454 2.72 -4.11 -28.89
N LEU A 455 3.27 -3.83 -27.72
CA LEU A 455 2.99 -2.62 -26.97
C LEU A 455 4.22 -1.73 -27.00
N ALA A 456 4.04 -0.46 -27.34
CA ALA A 456 5.05 0.58 -27.24
C ALA A 456 4.47 1.80 -26.56
N GLY A 457 5.18 2.35 -25.59
CA GLY A 457 4.76 3.51 -24.85
C GLY A 457 5.92 4.37 -24.40
N LEU A 458 5.68 5.66 -24.25
CA LEU A 458 6.65 6.63 -23.78
C LEU A 458 5.95 7.70 -22.95
N ARG A 459 6.60 8.09 -21.85
CA ARG A 459 6.22 9.22 -21.02
C ARG A 459 7.39 10.16 -20.85
N TRP A 460 7.09 11.45 -20.95
CA TRP A 460 7.93 12.51 -20.41
C TRP A 460 7.34 12.99 -19.09
N SER A 461 8.19 13.09 -18.07
CA SER A 461 7.83 13.54 -16.73
C SER A 461 8.67 14.74 -16.31
N TYR A 462 8.01 15.71 -15.69
CA TYR A 462 8.59 16.86 -15.03
C TYR A 462 8.19 16.81 -13.55
N LEU A 463 9.16 16.96 -12.66
CA LEU A 463 8.97 17.05 -11.22
C LEU A 463 9.77 18.24 -10.71
N GLU A 464 9.13 19.13 -9.97
CA GLU A 464 9.77 20.27 -9.36
C GLU A 464 9.40 20.34 -7.87
N ASN A 465 10.42 20.40 -7.03
CA ASN A 465 10.29 20.92 -5.69
C ASN A 465 10.55 22.43 -5.81
N LEU A 466 9.53 23.23 -5.60
CA LEU A 466 9.62 24.69 -5.63
C LEU A 466 10.44 25.18 -4.43
N ASP A 467 10.73 26.47 -4.37
CA ASP A 467 11.41 27.06 -3.24
C ASP A 467 10.70 26.72 -1.93
N SER A 468 11.42 26.11 -1.02
CA SER A 468 10.92 25.86 0.32
C SER A 468 11.00 27.12 1.18
N GLU A 469 10.06 27.26 2.12
CA GLU A 469 9.99 28.41 3.04
C GLU A 469 10.07 27.93 4.48
N LYS A 470 11.01 28.48 5.23
CA LYS A 470 11.08 28.31 6.69
C LYS A 470 10.68 29.59 7.40
N LYS A 471 9.63 29.50 8.25
CA LYS A 471 9.19 30.57 9.15
C LYS A 471 9.43 30.16 10.59
N THR A 472 10.21 30.96 11.33
CA THR A 472 10.39 30.79 12.79
C THR A 472 9.40 31.69 13.54
N PHE A 473 8.59 31.10 14.42
CA PHE A 473 7.60 31.82 15.19
C PHE A 473 8.27 32.71 16.24
N GLY A 474 7.68 33.89 16.51
CA GLY A 474 8.24 34.88 17.44
C GLY A 474 9.38 35.73 16.87
N GLN A 475 9.83 35.46 15.64
CA GLN A 475 10.79 36.33 14.95
C GLN A 475 10.08 37.22 13.93
N GLN A 476 10.51 38.49 13.86
CA GLN A 476 9.94 39.49 12.92
C GLN A 476 10.43 39.30 11.47
N ASN A 477 11.42 38.45 11.26
CA ASN A 477 12.03 38.23 9.95
C ASN A 477 11.07 37.52 8.98
N GLN A 478 11.14 37.89 7.70
CA GLN A 478 10.46 37.23 6.59
C GLN A 478 10.87 35.76 6.52
N PRO A 479 10.02 34.85 5.97
CA PRO A 479 10.40 33.46 5.79
C PRO A 479 11.72 33.34 5.02
N VAL A 480 12.61 32.46 5.48
CA VAL A 480 13.84 32.13 4.76
C VAL A 480 13.47 31.15 3.65
N LYS A 481 13.87 31.46 2.41
CA LYS A 481 13.69 30.60 1.26
C LYS A 481 14.94 29.79 0.98
N SER A 482 14.75 28.54 0.58
CA SER A 482 15.79 27.67 0.05
C SER A 482 15.44 27.27 -1.37
N GLY A 483 16.40 27.24 -2.28
CA GLY A 483 16.17 26.94 -3.69
C GLY A 483 15.54 25.57 -3.91
N GLY A 484 14.67 25.50 -4.91
CA GLY A 484 14.03 24.28 -5.35
C GLY A 484 14.90 23.39 -6.22
N THR A 485 14.36 22.25 -6.63
CA THR A 485 15.04 21.30 -7.55
C THR A 485 14.10 20.87 -8.67
N VAL A 486 14.65 20.64 -9.84
CA VAL A 486 13.89 20.18 -11.02
C VAL A 486 14.48 18.87 -11.53
N ASP A 487 13.61 17.87 -11.66
CA ASP A 487 13.92 16.58 -12.25
C ASP A 487 13.10 16.36 -13.53
N ARG A 488 13.72 15.71 -14.52
CA ARG A 488 13.05 15.31 -15.76
C ARG A 488 13.42 13.88 -16.08
N ALA A 489 12.43 13.10 -16.52
CA ALA A 489 12.65 11.70 -16.88
C ALA A 489 11.86 11.31 -18.13
N LEU A 490 12.45 10.42 -18.93
CA LEU A 490 11.76 9.69 -19.97
C LEU A 490 11.54 8.26 -19.50
N SER A 491 10.32 7.77 -19.61
CA SER A 491 9.91 6.43 -19.16
C SER A 491 9.35 5.64 -20.32
N PRO A 492 10.17 4.83 -21.01
CA PRO A 492 9.70 3.92 -22.04
C PRO A 492 9.02 2.68 -21.45
N LYS A 493 8.11 2.10 -22.23
CA LYS A 493 7.51 0.79 -22.01
C LYS A 493 7.46 0.06 -23.35
N ALA A 494 7.91 -1.19 -23.39
CA ALA A 494 7.82 -2.05 -24.56
C ALA A 494 7.31 -3.43 -24.13
N GLY A 495 6.44 -4.03 -24.93
CA GLY A 495 5.88 -5.34 -24.65
C GLY A 495 5.67 -6.15 -25.93
N LEU A 496 5.90 -7.45 -25.83
CA LEU A 496 5.53 -8.43 -26.84
C LEU A 496 4.48 -9.35 -26.23
N VAL A 497 3.40 -9.60 -26.93
CA VAL A 497 2.32 -10.49 -26.50
C VAL A 497 2.06 -11.52 -27.58
N TYR A 498 2.14 -12.78 -27.22
CA TYR A 498 1.73 -13.89 -28.06
C TYR A 498 0.46 -14.51 -27.50
N MET A 499 -0.64 -14.33 -28.20
CA MET A 499 -1.94 -14.94 -27.91
C MET A 499 -2.00 -16.30 -28.61
N ALA A 500 -1.69 -17.38 -27.90
CA ALA A 500 -1.82 -18.72 -28.47
C ALA A 500 -3.29 -19.05 -28.82
N ASN A 501 -4.20 -18.56 -27.98
CA ASN A 501 -5.65 -18.49 -28.17
C ASN A 501 -6.24 -17.47 -27.17
N ASP A 502 -7.56 -17.24 -27.18
CA ASP A 502 -8.25 -16.28 -26.32
C ASP A 502 -8.07 -16.54 -24.82
N ASN A 503 -7.62 -17.71 -24.44
CA ASN A 503 -7.43 -18.13 -23.05
C ASN A 503 -5.97 -18.35 -22.67
N LEU A 504 -5.01 -18.16 -23.56
CA LEU A 504 -3.58 -18.32 -23.27
C LEU A 504 -2.75 -17.23 -23.93
N SER A 505 -2.11 -16.43 -23.10
CA SER A 505 -1.22 -15.36 -23.50
C SER A 505 0.16 -15.54 -22.87
N ILE A 506 1.21 -15.34 -23.66
CA ILE A 506 2.60 -15.28 -23.22
C ILE A 506 3.08 -13.87 -23.51
N PHE A 507 3.75 -13.23 -22.57
CA PHE A 507 4.25 -11.89 -22.77
C PHE A 507 5.69 -11.73 -22.29
N ALA A 508 6.40 -10.79 -22.93
CA ALA A 508 7.66 -10.28 -22.48
C ALA A 508 7.57 -8.75 -22.45
N THR A 509 8.04 -8.13 -21.38
CA THR A 509 7.94 -6.67 -21.23
C THR A 509 9.20 -6.06 -20.65
N TYR A 510 9.53 -4.88 -21.13
CA TYR A 510 10.45 -3.93 -20.53
C TYR A 510 9.67 -2.73 -20.03
N THR A 511 9.88 -2.37 -18.79
CA THR A 511 9.35 -1.15 -18.17
C THR A 511 10.43 -0.50 -17.34
N ASN A 512 10.29 0.78 -17.06
CA ASN A 512 11.10 1.40 -16.04
C ASN A 512 10.25 2.11 -14.98
N SER A 513 10.90 2.44 -13.88
CA SER A 513 10.47 3.42 -12.89
C SER A 513 11.59 4.43 -12.70
N PHE A 514 11.25 5.59 -12.19
CA PHE A 514 12.25 6.51 -11.69
C PHE A 514 11.87 7.00 -10.30
N SER A 515 12.89 7.32 -9.51
CA SER A 515 12.72 7.93 -8.20
C SER A 515 13.56 9.20 -8.14
N ALA A 516 12.94 10.31 -7.79
CA ALA A 516 13.66 11.53 -7.49
C ALA A 516 14.57 11.29 -6.27
N ASN A 517 15.81 11.74 -6.34
CA ASN A 517 16.74 11.70 -5.23
C ASN A 517 16.76 13.05 -4.54
N THR A 518 16.54 13.04 -3.23
CA THR A 518 16.67 14.25 -2.41
C THR A 518 18.11 14.39 -1.91
N GLY A 519 18.59 15.64 -1.84
CA GLY A 519 19.94 15.96 -1.39
C GLY A 519 20.87 16.30 -2.54
N ARG A 520 22.15 16.29 -2.24
CA ARG A 520 23.26 16.70 -3.13
C ARG A 520 24.42 15.71 -3.02
N ASP A 521 25.27 15.67 -4.01
CA ASP A 521 26.51 14.92 -3.93
C ASP A 521 27.57 15.67 -3.07
N ILE A 522 28.71 15.01 -2.84
CA ILE A 522 29.80 15.60 -2.05
C ILE A 522 30.39 16.89 -2.66
N ASN A 523 30.11 17.18 -3.95
CA ASN A 523 30.54 18.37 -4.68
C ASN A 523 29.42 19.42 -4.78
N ASP A 524 28.37 19.28 -3.99
CA ASP A 524 27.20 20.19 -3.92
C ASP A 524 26.29 20.19 -5.16
N ASN A 525 26.43 19.19 -6.04
CA ASN A 525 25.54 19.03 -7.20
C ASN A 525 24.25 18.33 -6.81
N SER A 526 23.11 18.76 -7.36
CA SER A 526 21.85 18.04 -7.24
C SER A 526 21.95 16.62 -7.80
N LEU A 527 21.43 15.64 -7.07
CA LEU A 527 21.40 14.27 -7.51
C LEU A 527 20.45 14.09 -8.69
N LYS A 528 20.84 13.30 -9.69
CA LYS A 528 19.94 12.92 -10.78
C LYS A 528 18.97 11.83 -10.28
N PRO A 529 17.75 11.75 -10.83
CA PRO A 529 16.82 10.66 -10.52
C PRO A 529 17.47 9.30 -10.76
N SER A 530 17.17 8.35 -9.87
CA SER A 530 17.50 6.94 -10.09
C SER A 530 16.54 6.36 -11.11
N VAL A 531 17.08 5.74 -12.15
CA VAL A 531 16.30 4.97 -13.14
C VAL A 531 16.38 3.50 -12.75
N ILE A 532 15.21 2.86 -12.68
CA ILE A 532 15.04 1.48 -12.25
C ILE A 532 14.45 0.70 -13.42
N ASP A 533 15.26 -0.15 -14.02
CA ASP A 533 14.87 -0.96 -15.17
C ASP A 533 14.26 -2.29 -14.74
N GLN A 534 13.22 -2.73 -15.44
CA GLN A 534 12.59 -4.02 -15.23
C GLN A 534 12.41 -4.78 -16.53
N PHE A 535 12.78 -6.06 -16.51
CA PHE A 535 12.44 -7.07 -17.52
C PHE A 535 11.52 -8.10 -16.88
N GLU A 536 10.44 -8.47 -17.58
CA GLU A 536 9.49 -9.45 -17.10
C GLU A 536 9.03 -10.36 -18.24
N LEU A 537 8.94 -11.66 -17.96
CA LEU A 537 8.36 -12.68 -18.82
C LEU A 537 7.21 -13.34 -18.06
N GLY A 538 6.06 -13.53 -18.72
CA GLY A 538 4.93 -14.15 -18.06
C GLY A 538 3.99 -14.91 -18.96
N ILE A 539 3.15 -15.72 -18.32
CA ILE A 539 2.11 -16.54 -18.93
C ILE A 539 0.80 -16.25 -18.21
N LYS A 540 -0.25 -15.98 -18.97
CA LYS A 540 -1.62 -15.83 -18.47
C LYS A 540 -2.48 -16.92 -19.08
N LYS A 541 -3.25 -17.62 -18.24
CA LYS A 541 -4.15 -18.67 -18.66
C LYS A 541 -5.51 -18.52 -18.00
N ASN A 542 -6.56 -18.47 -18.82
CA ASN A 542 -7.93 -18.55 -18.36
C ASN A 542 -8.44 -19.99 -18.50
N PHE A 543 -9.21 -20.41 -17.52
CA PHE A 543 -9.90 -21.69 -17.49
C PHE A 543 -11.40 -21.46 -17.39
N TRP A 544 -12.19 -22.41 -17.90
CA TRP A 544 -13.66 -22.45 -17.76
C TRP A 544 -14.35 -21.11 -18.08
N ASN A 545 -14.16 -20.64 -19.33
CA ASN A 545 -14.73 -19.35 -19.79
C ASN A 545 -14.39 -18.15 -18.86
N LYS A 546 -13.10 -18.02 -18.54
CA LYS A 546 -12.56 -16.97 -17.65
C LYS A 546 -13.04 -17.09 -16.19
N ALA A 547 -13.66 -18.20 -15.80
CA ALA A 547 -14.06 -18.41 -14.41
C ALA A 547 -12.86 -18.40 -13.46
N VAL A 548 -11.72 -18.92 -13.90
CA VAL A 548 -10.46 -18.90 -13.16
C VAL A 548 -9.34 -18.40 -14.06
N ALA A 549 -8.51 -17.52 -13.56
CA ALA A 549 -7.29 -17.04 -14.20
C ALA A 549 -6.06 -17.44 -13.40
N LEU A 550 -5.02 -17.85 -14.12
CA LEU A 550 -3.68 -18.09 -13.60
C LEU A 550 -2.71 -17.14 -14.28
N ASN A 551 -1.89 -16.46 -13.49
CA ASN A 551 -0.77 -15.66 -13.96
C ASN A 551 0.52 -16.20 -13.34
N LEU A 552 1.52 -16.46 -14.19
CA LEU A 552 2.88 -16.79 -13.78
C LEU A 552 3.80 -15.75 -14.38
N SER A 553 4.69 -15.16 -13.59
CA SER A 553 5.70 -14.22 -14.08
C SER A 553 7.05 -14.43 -13.43
N ILE A 554 8.09 -14.15 -14.21
CA ILE A 554 9.48 -14.12 -13.77
C ILE A 554 10.01 -12.72 -14.10
N TYR A 555 10.66 -12.07 -13.14
CA TYR A 555 11.13 -10.71 -13.31
C TYR A 555 12.58 -10.49 -12.84
N GLN A 556 13.21 -9.48 -13.40
CA GLN A 556 14.42 -8.85 -12.88
C GLN A 556 14.22 -7.33 -12.87
N ILE A 557 14.50 -6.72 -11.72
CA ILE A 557 14.47 -5.26 -11.51
C ILE A 557 15.86 -4.84 -11.05
N GLU A 558 16.40 -3.78 -11.64
CA GLU A 558 17.71 -3.27 -11.31
C GLU A 558 17.69 -1.75 -11.12
N ASN A 559 18.03 -1.28 -9.92
CA ASN A 559 18.34 0.12 -9.66
C ASN A 559 19.86 0.30 -9.77
N ARG A 560 20.29 0.99 -10.81
CA ARG A 560 21.72 1.16 -11.11
C ARG A 560 22.38 2.29 -10.34
N LYS A 561 21.59 3.13 -9.66
CA LYS A 561 22.07 4.28 -8.90
C LYS A 561 21.40 4.32 -7.55
N PHE A 562 21.92 3.57 -6.61
CA PHE A 562 21.49 3.63 -5.23
C PHE A 562 22.41 4.57 -4.46
N TYR A 563 21.85 5.53 -3.73
CA TYR A 563 22.57 6.53 -2.96
C TYR A 563 22.34 6.32 -1.46
N GLN A 564 23.38 6.58 -0.68
CA GLN A 564 23.33 6.66 0.79
C GLN A 564 23.82 8.03 1.26
N THR A 565 23.71 8.32 2.56
CA THR A 565 24.38 9.48 3.14
C THR A 565 25.90 9.28 3.03
N ALA A 566 26.60 10.28 2.51
CA ALA A 566 28.04 10.22 2.37
C ALA A 566 28.70 10.17 3.74
N ASP A 567 29.74 9.36 3.88
CA ASP A 567 30.52 9.30 5.13
C ASP A 567 31.44 10.53 5.30
N PHE A 568 31.91 11.07 4.18
CA PHE A 568 32.82 12.23 4.18
C PHE A 568 32.31 13.31 3.23
N LYS A 569 32.69 14.55 3.49
CA LYS A 569 32.57 15.67 2.57
C LYS A 569 33.70 15.66 1.54
N ALA A 570 33.60 16.51 0.51
CA ALA A 570 34.63 16.65 -0.51
C ALA A 570 36.03 17.04 0.03
N ASP A 571 36.09 17.74 1.16
CA ASP A 571 37.31 18.13 1.85
C ASP A 571 37.89 17.02 2.75
N GLY A 572 37.27 15.83 2.76
CA GLY A 572 37.71 14.69 3.58
C GLY A 572 37.28 14.75 5.04
N THR A 573 36.56 15.78 5.47
CA THR A 573 36.02 15.87 6.84
C THR A 573 34.80 14.96 6.99
N LEU A 574 34.55 14.49 8.23
CA LEU A 574 33.39 13.66 8.57
C LEU A 574 32.10 14.41 8.21
N ASN A 575 31.24 13.76 7.46
CA ASN A 575 29.94 14.31 7.10
C ASN A 575 28.90 14.05 8.20
N VAL A 576 28.29 15.10 8.70
CA VAL A 576 27.15 15.08 9.64
C VAL A 576 25.84 15.54 8.99
N ASP A 577 25.91 15.95 7.71
CA ASP A 577 24.76 16.40 6.94
C ASP A 577 24.17 15.25 6.13
N SER A 578 23.01 14.77 6.55
CA SER A 578 22.31 13.67 5.87
C SER A 578 21.79 14.04 4.47
N SER A 579 21.84 15.32 4.08
CA SER A 579 21.50 15.75 2.71
C SER A 579 22.62 15.51 1.71
N ILE A 580 23.86 15.33 2.16
CA ILE A 580 25.01 14.98 1.30
C ILE A 580 25.03 13.47 1.09
N LYS A 581 24.98 13.05 -0.17
CA LYS A 581 24.85 11.65 -0.58
C LYS A 581 26.04 11.22 -1.44
N GLU A 582 26.28 9.91 -1.40
CA GLU A 582 27.26 9.25 -2.26
C GLU A 582 26.63 8.01 -2.91
N PHE A 583 27.24 7.54 -4.00
CA PHE A 583 26.84 6.30 -4.65
C PHE A 583 27.19 5.11 -3.75
N ALA A 584 26.19 4.28 -3.45
CA ALA A 584 26.33 3.15 -2.52
C ALA A 584 26.40 1.78 -3.21
N GLY A 585 26.16 1.72 -4.51
CA GLY A 585 26.11 0.47 -5.29
C GLY A 585 24.89 0.37 -6.17
N LYS A 586 24.65 -0.82 -6.69
CA LYS A 586 23.43 -1.23 -7.40
C LYS A 586 22.55 -2.06 -6.49
N MET A 587 21.25 -2.07 -6.75
CA MET A 587 20.29 -2.95 -6.13
C MET A 587 19.64 -3.79 -7.22
N ARG A 588 19.62 -5.11 -7.05
CA ARG A 588 18.93 -6.02 -7.97
C ARG A 588 17.92 -6.87 -7.23
N SER A 589 16.72 -6.94 -7.80
CA SER A 589 15.64 -7.83 -7.35
C SER A 589 15.28 -8.80 -8.47
N ARG A 590 15.23 -10.09 -8.17
CA ARG A 590 14.79 -11.15 -9.07
C ARG A 590 13.74 -11.98 -8.38
N GLY A 591 12.74 -12.44 -9.14
CA GLY A 591 11.71 -13.25 -8.52
C GLY A 591 10.80 -13.97 -9.50
N VAL A 592 9.97 -14.82 -8.91
CA VAL A 592 8.90 -15.57 -9.59
C VAL A 592 7.62 -15.34 -8.80
N GLU A 593 6.52 -15.09 -9.49
CA GLU A 593 5.20 -14.89 -8.91
C GLU A 593 4.16 -15.74 -9.62
N LEU A 594 3.32 -16.40 -8.85
CA LEU A 594 2.18 -17.17 -9.31
C LEU A 594 0.92 -16.65 -8.64
N ASP A 595 -0.09 -16.26 -9.42
CA ASP A 595 -1.41 -15.83 -8.94
C ASP A 595 -2.50 -16.69 -9.58
N LEU A 596 -3.46 -17.11 -8.76
CA LEU A 596 -4.66 -17.84 -9.15
C LEU A 596 -5.88 -17.15 -8.56
N THR A 597 -6.83 -16.75 -9.39
CA THR A 597 -8.04 -16.06 -8.91
C THR A 597 -9.26 -16.40 -9.74
N GLY A 598 -10.41 -16.45 -9.12
CA GLY A 598 -11.68 -16.57 -9.82
C GLY A 598 -12.77 -17.33 -9.06
N ASN A 599 -13.81 -17.66 -9.83
CA ASN A 599 -15.03 -18.30 -9.35
C ASN A 599 -15.27 -19.58 -10.18
N PRO A 600 -14.62 -20.72 -9.83
CA PRO A 600 -14.72 -21.96 -10.61
C PRO A 600 -16.14 -22.54 -10.64
N TYR A 601 -16.93 -22.24 -9.62
CA TYR A 601 -18.36 -22.57 -9.55
C TYR A 601 -19.16 -21.35 -9.10
N PRO A 602 -20.47 -21.26 -9.40
CA PRO A 602 -21.34 -20.29 -8.77
C PRO A 602 -21.21 -20.38 -7.24
N ASN A 603 -21.06 -19.24 -6.59
CA ASN A 603 -20.91 -19.14 -5.12
C ASN A 603 -19.58 -19.68 -4.54
N LEU A 604 -18.59 -20.04 -5.33
CA LEU A 604 -17.26 -20.42 -4.89
C LEU A 604 -16.24 -19.40 -5.39
N SER A 605 -15.60 -18.68 -4.50
CA SER A 605 -14.52 -17.72 -4.80
C SER A 605 -13.19 -18.28 -4.30
N ILE A 606 -12.15 -18.19 -5.13
CA ILE A 606 -10.79 -18.56 -4.78
C ILE A 606 -9.84 -17.42 -5.13
N ILE A 607 -8.87 -17.18 -4.27
CA ILE A 607 -7.72 -16.33 -4.51
C ILE A 607 -6.51 -16.98 -3.86
N ALA A 608 -5.47 -17.25 -4.61
CA ALA A 608 -4.27 -17.89 -4.10
C ALA A 608 -3.03 -17.41 -4.86
N GLY A 609 -1.88 -17.49 -4.23
CA GLY A 609 -0.63 -17.18 -4.89
C GLY A 609 0.59 -17.54 -4.07
N ALA A 610 1.73 -17.56 -4.74
CA ALA A 610 3.03 -17.72 -4.12
C ALA A 610 4.07 -16.88 -4.85
N SER A 611 5.01 -16.31 -4.13
CA SER A 611 6.12 -15.57 -4.71
C SER A 611 7.44 -15.93 -4.06
N TYR A 612 8.49 -15.86 -4.84
CA TYR A 612 9.87 -15.87 -4.38
C TYR A 612 10.58 -14.61 -4.87
N ASN A 613 11.28 -13.94 -3.97
CA ASN A 613 12.03 -12.72 -4.24
C ASN A 613 13.44 -12.81 -3.67
N HIS A 614 14.43 -12.47 -4.48
CA HIS A 614 15.83 -12.33 -4.07
C HIS A 614 16.34 -10.94 -4.41
N SER A 615 16.41 -10.09 -3.39
CA SER A 615 16.82 -8.69 -3.51
C SER A 615 18.11 -8.45 -2.75
N VAL A 616 19.16 -7.98 -3.45
CA VAL A 616 20.53 -7.82 -2.93
C VAL A 616 21.21 -6.56 -3.46
N TYR A 617 22.23 -6.10 -2.74
CA TYR A 617 23.16 -5.08 -3.21
C TYR A 617 24.27 -5.69 -4.04
N LEU A 618 24.69 -5.00 -5.09
CA LEU A 618 25.75 -5.41 -6.03
C LEU A 618 26.62 -4.22 -6.40
N ASP A 619 27.83 -4.52 -6.88
CA ASP A 619 28.80 -3.52 -7.39
C ASP A 619 28.98 -2.35 -6.41
N THR A 620 29.08 -2.68 -5.13
CA THR A 620 29.23 -1.69 -4.06
C THR A 620 30.69 -1.20 -4.00
N PRO A 621 30.96 0.09 -3.71
CA PRO A 621 32.31 0.61 -3.55
C PRO A 621 33.15 -0.20 -2.56
N ALA A 622 34.49 -0.32 -2.81
CA ALA A 622 35.34 -1.21 -2.04
C ALA A 622 35.44 -0.81 -0.56
N ASP A 623 35.59 0.48 -0.29
CA ASP A 623 35.92 1.00 1.06
C ASP A 623 34.67 1.44 1.83
N PHE A 624 33.56 1.68 1.13
CA PHE A 624 32.29 2.13 1.70
C PHE A 624 31.11 1.57 0.88
N GLY A 625 29.89 1.92 1.22
CA GLY A 625 28.70 1.36 0.59
C GLY A 625 28.18 0.12 1.30
N TYR A 626 27.10 -0.43 0.78
CA TYR A 626 26.47 -1.62 1.37
C TYR A 626 27.35 -2.87 1.17
N VAL A 627 27.10 -3.87 2.02
CA VAL A 627 27.77 -5.18 1.90
C VAL A 627 27.23 -5.89 0.67
N GLU A 628 28.14 -6.32 -0.22
CA GLU A 628 27.77 -6.99 -1.45
C GLU A 628 27.08 -8.32 -1.21
N ASN A 629 26.04 -8.63 -1.99
CA ASN A 629 25.16 -9.79 -1.84
C ASN A 629 24.35 -9.83 -0.54
N GLN A 630 24.40 -8.80 0.30
CA GLN A 630 23.52 -8.69 1.46
C GLN A 630 22.05 -8.54 1.01
N ARG A 631 21.17 -9.35 1.59
CA ARG A 631 19.71 -9.21 1.36
C ARG A 631 19.20 -7.88 1.91
N LEU A 632 18.23 -7.32 1.22
CA LEU A 632 17.56 -6.11 1.70
C LEU A 632 16.78 -6.40 2.97
N VAL A 633 16.88 -5.49 3.94
CA VAL A 633 16.09 -5.55 5.18
C VAL A 633 14.58 -5.44 4.87
N ARG A 634 13.78 -6.04 5.71
CA ARG A 634 12.30 -6.01 5.69
C ARG A 634 11.67 -6.62 4.43
N THR A 635 12.45 -7.35 3.65
CA THR A 635 12.01 -8.00 2.41
C THR A 635 11.98 -9.51 2.61
N PRO A 636 10.81 -10.14 2.72
CA PRO A 636 10.71 -11.59 2.81
C PRO A 636 11.15 -12.25 1.51
N ALA A 637 11.84 -13.38 1.61
CA ALA A 637 12.22 -14.16 0.44
C ALA A 637 10.99 -14.80 -0.22
N THR A 638 10.00 -15.20 0.56
CA THR A 638 8.81 -15.90 0.09
C THR A 638 7.56 -15.31 0.71
N THR A 639 6.52 -15.13 -0.09
CA THR A 639 5.15 -14.92 0.41
C THR A 639 4.21 -15.89 -0.26
N ALA A 640 3.16 -16.32 0.45
CA ALA A 640 2.09 -17.12 -0.15
C ALA A 640 0.76 -16.81 0.54
N ASN A 641 -0.31 -16.93 -0.21
CA ASN A 641 -1.67 -16.80 0.29
C ASN A 641 -2.59 -17.82 -0.38
N ALA A 642 -3.64 -18.23 0.33
CA ALA A 642 -4.75 -18.95 -0.26
C ALA A 642 -6.02 -18.68 0.53
N SER A 643 -7.08 -18.28 -0.17
CA SER A 643 -8.39 -18.05 0.40
C SER A 643 -9.46 -18.72 -0.45
N VAL A 644 -10.40 -19.39 0.21
CA VAL A 644 -11.52 -20.06 -0.41
C VAL A 644 -12.79 -19.67 0.33
N PHE A 645 -13.81 -19.21 -0.40
CA PHE A 645 -15.11 -18.83 0.14
C PHE A 645 -16.20 -19.53 -0.65
N TYR A 646 -17.09 -20.21 0.06
CA TYR A 646 -18.17 -20.99 -0.55
C TYR A 646 -19.50 -20.71 0.12
N THR A 647 -20.53 -20.36 -0.68
CA THR A 647 -21.92 -20.25 -0.23
C THR A 647 -22.66 -21.52 -0.63
N LEU A 648 -23.09 -22.32 0.37
CA LEU A 648 -23.68 -23.65 0.18
C LEU A 648 -25.17 -23.60 -0.18
N ASN A 649 -25.54 -22.94 -1.25
CA ASN A 649 -26.94 -22.77 -1.64
C ASN A 649 -27.66 -24.07 -1.97
N ASN A 650 -26.93 -25.10 -2.39
CA ASN A 650 -27.49 -26.41 -2.78
C ASN A 650 -27.77 -27.34 -1.59
N TYR A 651 -27.13 -27.10 -0.43
CA TYR A 651 -27.27 -27.97 0.76
C TYR A 651 -28.01 -27.25 1.88
N VAL A 652 -27.51 -26.12 2.29
CA VAL A 652 -28.10 -25.23 3.29
C VAL A 652 -28.13 -23.82 2.72
N LYS A 653 -29.26 -23.42 2.17
CA LYS A 653 -29.41 -22.15 1.48
C LYS A 653 -28.95 -20.98 2.36
N GLY A 654 -27.95 -20.22 1.87
CA GLY A 654 -27.41 -19.05 2.55
C GLY A 654 -26.26 -19.32 3.52
N LEU A 655 -25.87 -20.59 3.77
CA LEU A 655 -24.70 -20.89 4.59
C LEU A 655 -23.41 -20.55 3.83
N LYS A 656 -22.53 -19.76 4.46
CA LYS A 656 -21.24 -19.34 3.93
C LYS A 656 -20.11 -19.91 4.77
N LEU A 657 -19.13 -20.48 4.10
CA LEU A 657 -17.89 -20.97 4.73
C LEU A 657 -16.69 -20.32 4.05
N GLY A 658 -15.71 -19.92 4.84
CA GLY A 658 -14.48 -19.33 4.34
C GLY A 658 -13.28 -19.83 5.12
N ALA A 659 -12.16 -20.01 4.40
CA ALA A 659 -10.86 -20.30 4.97
C ALA A 659 -9.79 -19.48 4.23
N SER A 660 -8.85 -18.93 4.99
CA SER A 660 -7.71 -18.19 4.44
C SER A 660 -6.44 -18.58 5.17
N VAL A 661 -5.34 -18.66 4.43
CA VAL A 661 -3.99 -18.85 4.97
C VAL A 661 -3.04 -17.84 4.35
N TYR A 662 -2.11 -17.32 5.15
CA TYR A 662 -1.11 -16.34 4.73
C TYR A 662 0.24 -16.75 5.30
N PHE A 663 1.23 -16.83 4.44
CA PHE A 663 2.61 -17.17 4.78
C PHE A 663 3.54 -16.02 4.43
N VAL A 664 4.39 -15.63 5.37
CA VAL A 664 5.48 -14.69 5.17
C VAL A 664 6.77 -15.39 5.55
N GLY A 665 7.68 -15.52 4.61
CA GLY A 665 8.97 -16.18 4.79
C GLY A 665 9.91 -15.42 5.69
N ASP A 666 11.06 -16.02 5.94
CA ASP A 666 12.16 -15.41 6.70
C ASP A 666 12.58 -14.08 6.07
N ARG A 667 12.93 -13.14 6.91
CA ARG A 667 13.38 -11.82 6.52
C ARG A 667 14.43 -11.28 7.46
N ILE A 668 15.08 -10.23 7.05
CA ILE A 668 16.08 -9.55 7.86
C ILE A 668 15.50 -8.20 8.31
N ALA A 669 15.56 -7.92 9.59
CA ALA A 669 15.26 -6.62 10.17
C ALA A 669 16.55 -5.82 10.47
N GLY A 670 16.39 -4.66 11.10
CA GLY A 670 17.51 -3.78 11.43
C GLY A 670 17.84 -2.81 10.30
N TRP A 671 19.10 -2.45 10.20
CA TRP A 671 19.65 -1.60 9.18
C TRP A 671 20.58 -2.40 8.27
N ASN A 672 20.51 -2.16 6.96
CA ASN A 672 21.54 -2.70 6.06
C ASN A 672 22.92 -2.27 6.56
N ASP A 673 23.82 -3.22 6.67
CA ASP A 673 25.19 -2.90 7.00
C ASP A 673 25.89 -2.21 5.83
N THR A 674 26.74 -1.25 6.14
CA THR A 674 27.74 -0.74 5.22
C THR A 674 29.10 -1.30 5.64
N LYS A 675 30.04 -1.35 4.71
CA LYS A 675 31.41 -1.78 5.01
C LYS A 675 32.02 -0.97 6.14
N LYS A 676 31.77 0.35 6.12
CA LYS A 676 32.20 1.26 7.18
C LYS A 676 31.53 0.96 8.52
N THR A 677 30.20 0.75 8.53
CA THR A 677 29.51 0.46 9.81
C THR A 677 29.96 -0.83 10.45
N LEU A 678 30.30 -1.85 9.67
CA LEU A 678 30.89 -3.08 10.20
C LEU A 678 32.28 -2.81 10.79
N LEU A 679 33.12 -2.01 10.12
CA LEU A 679 34.44 -1.65 10.63
C LEU A 679 34.35 -0.85 11.93
N ASP A 680 33.53 0.18 11.98
CA ASP A 680 33.34 1.05 13.16
C ASP A 680 32.79 0.29 14.39
N ARG A 681 32.15 -0.84 14.15
CA ARG A 681 31.51 -1.68 15.17
C ARG A 681 32.26 -3.00 15.42
N ASN A 682 33.53 -3.09 15.02
CA ASN A 682 34.36 -4.29 15.15
C ASN A 682 33.70 -5.58 14.59
N GLY A 683 32.98 -5.44 13.48
CA GLY A 683 32.26 -6.55 12.83
C GLY A 683 30.86 -6.82 13.37
N ALA A 684 30.37 -6.10 14.38
CA ALA A 684 29.03 -6.28 14.89
C ALA A 684 27.98 -5.81 13.88
N SER A 685 27.20 -6.74 13.34
CA SER A 685 26.15 -6.48 12.37
C SER A 685 24.98 -5.71 12.97
N ARG A 686 24.33 -4.86 12.17
CA ARG A 686 23.08 -4.18 12.49
C ARG A 686 21.86 -4.96 12.03
N LEU A 687 22.06 -6.14 11.49
CA LEU A 687 21.01 -7.01 11.01
C LEU A 687 20.43 -7.87 12.15
N LEU A 688 19.16 -8.20 12.01
CA LEU A 688 18.42 -9.06 12.91
C LEU A 688 17.60 -10.04 12.08
N GLU A 689 17.84 -11.33 12.25
CA GLU A 689 17.04 -12.37 11.58
C GLU A 689 15.66 -12.48 12.21
N VAL A 690 14.65 -12.62 11.35
CA VAL A 690 13.24 -12.78 11.74
C VAL A 690 12.69 -14.01 11.04
N ASP A 691 12.21 -14.96 11.82
CA ASP A 691 11.65 -16.20 11.35
C ASP A 691 10.42 -16.03 10.45
N ASP A 692 10.14 -17.05 9.65
CA ASP A 692 8.91 -17.18 8.91
C ASP A 692 7.70 -17.37 9.83
N TYR A 693 6.51 -17.05 9.31
CA TYR A 693 5.26 -17.36 10.02
C TYR A 693 4.12 -17.63 9.05
N LEU A 694 3.14 -18.36 9.58
CA LEU A 694 1.87 -18.64 8.90
C LEU A 694 0.72 -18.24 9.82
N THR A 695 -0.22 -17.48 9.27
CA THR A 695 -1.52 -17.22 9.90
C THR A 695 -2.64 -17.88 9.12
N ALA A 696 -3.67 -18.32 9.83
CA ALA A 696 -4.88 -18.87 9.23
C ALA A 696 -6.11 -18.18 9.79
N ALA A 697 -7.15 -18.07 8.98
CA ALA A 697 -8.45 -17.56 9.38
C ALA A 697 -9.56 -18.49 8.90
N LEU A 698 -10.61 -18.61 9.71
CA LEU A 698 -11.85 -19.30 9.35
C LEU A 698 -13.01 -18.32 9.48
N SER A 699 -13.96 -18.41 8.56
CA SER A 699 -15.19 -17.66 8.63
C SER A 699 -16.39 -18.55 8.38
N VAL A 700 -17.50 -18.24 9.07
CA VAL A 700 -18.79 -18.87 8.87
C VAL A 700 -19.87 -17.79 8.87
N GLY A 701 -20.80 -17.87 7.96
CA GLY A 701 -21.88 -16.92 7.85
C GLY A 701 -23.18 -17.56 7.40
N TYR A 702 -24.27 -16.80 7.57
CA TYR A 702 -25.58 -17.25 7.16
C TYR A 702 -26.40 -16.07 6.64
N ASP A 703 -26.90 -16.19 5.41
CA ASP A 703 -27.82 -15.23 4.80
C ASP A 703 -29.25 -15.73 4.94
N TRP A 704 -30.11 -14.95 5.59
CA TRP A 704 -31.53 -15.22 5.73
C TRP A 704 -32.38 -14.03 5.27
N LYS A 705 -32.96 -14.14 4.09
CA LYS A 705 -33.74 -13.05 3.45
C LYS A 705 -32.84 -11.81 3.30
N LYS A 706 -33.18 -10.72 4.01
CA LYS A 706 -32.46 -9.46 4.02
C LYS A 706 -31.39 -9.38 5.12
N PHE A 707 -31.26 -10.39 5.97
CA PHE A 707 -30.29 -10.42 7.06
C PHE A 707 -29.10 -11.30 6.70
N SER A 708 -27.93 -10.89 7.11
CA SER A 708 -26.68 -11.65 7.03
C SER A 708 -25.98 -11.59 8.38
N VAL A 709 -25.44 -12.72 8.81
CA VAL A 709 -24.51 -12.78 9.94
C VAL A 709 -23.23 -13.45 9.45
N MET A 710 -22.07 -12.91 9.81
CA MET A 710 -20.78 -13.46 9.47
C MET A 710 -19.88 -13.44 10.70
N GLY A 711 -19.35 -14.60 11.09
CA GLY A 711 -18.32 -14.74 12.12
C GLY A 711 -16.97 -15.07 11.50
N LYS A 712 -15.87 -14.53 12.06
CA LYS A 712 -14.47 -14.82 11.67
C LYS A 712 -13.62 -15.04 12.89
N VAL A 713 -12.73 -16.02 12.81
CA VAL A 713 -11.59 -16.18 13.72
C VAL A 713 -10.32 -15.96 12.89
N GLY A 714 -9.55 -14.93 13.23
CA GLY A 714 -8.25 -14.61 12.62
C GLY A 714 -7.10 -15.16 13.45
N ASN A 715 -5.93 -15.35 12.82
CA ASN A 715 -4.75 -15.97 13.43
C ASN A 715 -5.11 -17.20 14.28
N LEU A 716 -5.80 -18.16 13.67
CA LEU A 716 -6.43 -19.33 14.34
C LEU A 716 -5.46 -20.08 15.27
N PHE A 717 -4.20 -20.18 14.88
CA PHE A 717 -3.16 -20.92 15.62
C PHE A 717 -2.39 -20.05 16.61
N ASP A 718 -2.77 -18.77 16.75
CA ASP A 718 -2.12 -17.79 17.64
C ASP A 718 -0.62 -17.65 17.37
N ALA A 719 -0.24 -17.67 16.09
CA ALA A 719 1.15 -17.47 15.67
C ALA A 719 1.70 -16.16 16.23
N VAL A 720 2.94 -16.21 16.72
CA VAL A 720 3.68 -15.07 17.24
C VAL A 720 4.81 -14.73 16.27
N ASN A 721 4.85 -13.52 15.82
CA ASN A 721 5.92 -12.94 15.00
C ASN A 721 5.85 -11.41 15.10
N TYR A 722 6.73 -10.70 14.40
CA TYR A 722 6.89 -9.26 14.56
C TYR A 722 7.08 -8.55 13.25
N ASN A 723 6.50 -7.35 13.11
CA ASN A 723 6.83 -6.39 12.07
C ASN A 723 7.84 -5.38 12.60
N TYR A 724 8.89 -5.13 11.83
CA TYR A 724 10.01 -4.28 12.24
C TYR A 724 10.04 -3.00 11.43
N HIS A 725 10.33 -1.90 12.11
CA HIS A 725 10.81 -0.68 11.47
C HIS A 725 12.24 -0.42 11.95
N GLU A 726 13.21 -0.83 11.13
CA GLU A 726 14.63 -0.77 11.46
C GLU A 726 14.98 -1.65 12.69
N ASN A 727 15.91 -1.22 13.54
CA ASN A 727 16.26 -1.92 14.79
C ASN A 727 15.45 -1.46 16.00
N TYR A 728 14.58 -0.51 15.81
CA TYR A 728 13.61 -0.04 16.80
C TYR A 728 12.19 -0.21 16.24
N SER A 729 11.18 -0.11 17.08
CA SER A 729 9.79 -0.33 16.68
C SER A 729 9.57 -1.77 16.20
N VAL A 730 9.47 -2.66 17.17
CA VAL A 730 9.19 -4.09 16.98
C VAL A 730 7.74 -4.34 17.35
N ASN A 731 6.86 -4.40 16.36
CA ASN A 731 5.43 -4.55 16.57
C ASN A 731 5.01 -6.01 16.42
N PRO A 732 4.49 -6.66 17.47
CA PRO A 732 3.95 -8.01 17.37
C PRO A 732 2.78 -8.06 16.38
N ILE A 733 2.67 -9.16 15.62
CA ILE A 733 1.49 -9.41 14.80
C ILE A 733 0.26 -9.65 15.68
N THR A 734 -0.91 -9.37 15.13
CA THR A 734 -2.20 -9.49 15.83
C THR A 734 -2.40 -10.93 16.32
N PRO A 735 -2.69 -11.15 17.62
CA PRO A 735 -3.01 -12.46 18.17
C PRO A 735 -4.27 -13.06 17.58
N ARG A 736 -4.61 -14.29 18.02
CA ARG A 736 -5.93 -14.87 17.71
C ARG A 736 -7.03 -13.88 18.10
N ASN A 737 -7.93 -13.66 17.16
CA ASN A 737 -9.01 -12.70 17.30
C ASN A 737 -10.30 -13.22 16.67
N PHE A 738 -11.42 -12.63 17.06
CA PHE A 738 -12.70 -12.95 16.48
C PHE A 738 -13.52 -11.69 16.22
N TYR A 739 -14.36 -11.75 15.17
CA TYR A 739 -15.31 -10.71 14.81
C TYR A 739 -16.62 -11.33 14.38
N VAL A 740 -17.72 -10.65 14.68
CA VAL A 740 -19.06 -10.99 14.20
C VAL A 740 -19.65 -9.75 13.57
N THR A 741 -20.16 -9.87 12.35
CA THR A 741 -20.84 -8.80 11.61
C THR A 741 -22.28 -9.19 11.34
N PHE A 742 -23.21 -8.34 11.72
CA PHE A 742 -24.61 -8.39 11.32
C PHE A 742 -24.84 -7.38 10.22
N THR A 743 -25.53 -7.76 9.16
CA THR A 743 -25.87 -6.87 8.04
C THR A 743 -27.33 -7.02 7.69
N TYR A 744 -28.03 -5.90 7.58
CA TYR A 744 -29.37 -5.81 6.99
C TYR A 744 -29.24 -5.24 5.58
N LYS A 745 -29.76 -5.97 4.58
CA LYS A 745 -29.80 -5.56 3.17
C LYS A 745 -31.17 -4.97 2.85
N LEU A 746 -31.20 -3.81 2.20
CA LEU A 746 -32.41 -3.07 1.84
C LEU A 746 -33.14 -3.66 0.62
#